data_37daabbb23d4c0932f5bf50e1a48ceff
#
_entry.id   37daabbb23d4c0932f5bf50e1a48ceff
#
_cell.length_a   1.000
_cell.length_b   1.000
_cell.length_c   1.000
_cell.angle_alpha   90.00
_cell.angle_beta   90.00
_cell.angle_gamma   90.00
#
_symmetry.space_group_name_H-M   'P 1'
#
loop_
_entity.id
_entity.type
_entity.pdbx_description
1 polymer ?
#
loop_
_entity_poly.entity_id
_entity_poly.type
_entity_poly.pdbx_seq_one_letter_code
_entity_poly.pdbx_strand_id
1 'polypeptide(L)'
;MDKNIFENALVTGGSGMVGSNIHFGYKPSSKEMDITNINSIENYISNIKDISCIIHLAAINLRESENNHNKSINININGTINMLSIAMKKNIPFILVSTGAVFSSSNCNLKFDENFETNPNCMYGYTKSSSEKIALIYNKTIIIRTGWLFGGNQKTHYKFVENVINNLTMNSHVQASNDFFGSPTYVMDMIEQMKNIIIDLNYGIHHVVNSGIASGYDIAIEIANVLKKDYSLVNSVSCDLVPNSGPQRSKSEILDTINPYNQLRSWKIALKEYVFNYLKKKDYIIHNEKNSSITKKNYWSNREKCRLCDSYNIYTFFNLEHTPPANHFVNTPKNQEKIPLDICICNDCYHIQLVQIVDPVYQYSNYIYVSSTSNTMIEHLTQNVNYFTSYLNLSKNDNILEIGANDGVCIKYLLENGYNNVVGVDPASNINKRHNLPIVCDFFGSHIIELFKNKYNSFKLIYAFHCCAHIENIQDVFKTVYELLDDNGTFVMEVGYFYEIYKNNSFDTIYHEHIDYHTCKAIQRFAFKNNLLLYKIRETNIQGGSIQFFFSRNMLIDVENSVMNTLIKEEEIQLRSLDILNKFKINVLRCGKDINYLLNSLVSYGKKIAGYGASAKSTTFLHQFKLSNKLFEFIIDDNIFKHNLYSPGLHIPIKSFDILNSEKIDYIIILSWNFVNEIIKKLEPYRQNGLRIIIPFPEIKII
;
A
#
# COMPACT_ATOMS: atom_id res chain seq x y z
N MET A 1 -7.85 -27.81 -11.09
CA MET A 1 -7.66 -29.00 -10.23
C MET A 1 -8.11 -28.65 -8.82
N ASP A 2 -8.76 -29.59 -8.18
CA ASP A 2 -9.70 -29.35 -7.09
C ASP A 2 -9.11 -28.70 -5.84
N LYS A 3 -9.89 -27.77 -5.25
CA LYS A 3 -9.69 -27.21 -3.90
C LYS A 3 -9.55 -28.29 -2.79
N ASN A 4 -9.63 -29.57 -3.16
CA ASN A 4 -9.73 -30.73 -2.27
C ASN A 4 -8.36 -31.36 -1.92
N ILE A 5 -7.23 -30.93 -2.51
CA ILE A 5 -5.92 -31.57 -2.25
C ILE A 5 -5.50 -31.43 -0.76
N PHE A 6 -5.94 -30.38 -0.07
CA PHE A 6 -5.57 -30.11 1.31
C PHE A 6 -6.46 -30.84 2.33
N GLU A 7 -7.72 -31.15 2.01
CA GLU A 7 -8.62 -31.83 2.96
C GLU A 7 -8.10 -33.21 3.36
N ASN A 8 -7.48 -33.92 2.41
CA ASN A 8 -6.93 -35.25 2.61
C ASN A 8 -5.38 -35.27 2.68
N ALA A 9 -4.73 -34.13 2.92
CA ALA A 9 -3.28 -34.08 3.11
C ALA A 9 -2.88 -34.73 4.44
N LEU A 10 -1.83 -35.57 4.45
CA LEU A 10 -1.24 -36.08 5.67
C LEU A 10 -0.11 -35.14 6.13
N VAL A 11 -0.28 -34.48 7.26
CA VAL A 11 0.65 -33.49 7.80
C VAL A 11 1.36 -34.04 9.02
N THR A 12 2.64 -34.36 8.91
CA THR A 12 3.45 -34.77 10.07
C THR A 12 4.00 -33.55 10.81
N GLY A 13 4.28 -33.66 12.10
CA GLY A 13 4.76 -32.54 12.90
C GLY A 13 3.71 -31.46 13.15
N GLY A 14 2.43 -31.86 13.23
CA GLY A 14 1.28 -30.97 13.41
C GLY A 14 1.29 -30.08 14.65
N SER A 15 2.07 -30.44 15.71
CA SER A 15 2.25 -29.62 16.91
C SER A 15 3.37 -28.58 16.81
N GLY A 16 4.22 -28.65 15.76
CA GLY A 16 5.31 -27.71 15.53
C GLY A 16 4.83 -26.32 15.09
N MET A 17 5.76 -25.34 14.96
CA MET A 17 5.44 -23.96 14.61
C MET A 17 4.66 -23.85 13.28
N VAL A 18 5.06 -24.56 12.25
CA VAL A 18 4.37 -24.58 10.96
C VAL A 18 3.07 -25.39 11.08
N GLY A 19 3.14 -26.62 11.58
CA GLY A 19 2.00 -27.54 11.62
C GLY A 19 0.81 -27.04 12.47
N SER A 20 1.07 -26.31 13.56
CA SER A 20 0.00 -25.73 14.40
C SER A 20 -0.77 -24.59 13.70
N ASN A 21 -0.19 -23.97 12.68
CA ASN A 21 -0.81 -22.92 11.87
C ASN A 21 -1.45 -23.47 10.57
N ILE A 22 -1.34 -24.76 10.30
CA ILE A 22 -2.06 -25.44 9.22
C ILE A 22 -3.42 -25.90 9.77
N HIS A 23 -4.52 -25.49 9.12
CA HIS A 23 -5.90 -25.77 9.56
C HIS A 23 -6.62 -26.77 8.64
N PHE A 24 -5.89 -27.63 7.96
CA PHE A 24 -6.41 -28.65 7.05
C PHE A 24 -5.67 -29.98 7.21
N GLY A 25 -6.21 -31.04 6.64
CA GLY A 25 -5.60 -32.36 6.56
C GLY A 25 -5.58 -33.16 7.88
N TYR A 26 -5.04 -34.38 7.80
CA TYR A 26 -4.83 -35.29 8.92
C TYR A 26 -3.52 -34.94 9.63
N LYS A 27 -3.56 -34.64 10.91
CA LYS A 27 -2.39 -34.22 11.71
C LYS A 27 -2.16 -35.12 12.90
N PRO A 28 -1.65 -36.35 12.71
CA PRO A 28 -1.41 -37.27 13.82
C PRO A 28 -0.31 -36.72 14.75
N SER A 29 -0.50 -36.94 16.04
CA SER A 29 0.55 -36.77 17.03
C SER A 29 1.59 -37.91 16.90
N SER A 30 2.79 -37.75 17.47
CA SER A 30 3.82 -38.79 17.48
C SER A 30 3.38 -40.05 18.25
N LYS A 31 2.37 -39.97 19.10
CA LYS A 31 1.77 -41.14 19.79
C LYS A 31 0.83 -41.92 18.92
N GLU A 32 0.12 -41.22 17.98
CA GLU A 32 -0.81 -41.85 17.04
C GLU A 32 -0.09 -42.42 15.82
N MET A 33 0.99 -41.75 15.37
CA MET A 33 1.81 -42.14 14.23
C MET A 33 3.26 -41.78 14.47
N ASP A 34 4.07 -42.79 14.80
CA ASP A 34 5.52 -42.64 14.91
C ASP A 34 6.18 -42.78 13.55
N ILE A 35 6.71 -41.68 13.01
CA ILE A 35 7.35 -41.64 11.70
C ILE A 35 8.63 -42.47 11.60
N THR A 36 9.25 -42.86 12.73
CA THR A 36 10.43 -43.69 12.75
C THR A 36 10.09 -45.19 12.62
N ASN A 37 8.82 -45.54 12.71
CA ASN A 37 8.31 -46.93 12.63
C ASN A 37 7.32 -47.08 11.48
N ILE A 38 7.70 -47.77 10.40
CA ILE A 38 6.89 -47.94 9.20
C ILE A 38 5.55 -48.64 9.49
N ASN A 39 5.52 -49.63 10.42
CA ASN A 39 4.28 -50.30 10.79
C ASN A 39 3.32 -49.35 11.51
N SER A 40 3.81 -48.42 12.33
CA SER A 40 2.99 -47.37 12.95
C SER A 40 2.33 -46.47 11.91
N ILE A 41 3.10 -46.10 10.86
CA ILE A 41 2.61 -45.29 9.76
C ILE A 41 1.52 -46.04 8.97
N GLU A 42 1.80 -47.29 8.57
CA GLU A 42 0.85 -48.09 7.78
C GLU A 42 -0.46 -48.37 8.55
N ASN A 43 -0.35 -48.66 9.86
CA ASN A 43 -1.54 -48.82 10.72
C ASN A 43 -2.39 -47.53 10.80
N TYR A 44 -1.74 -46.37 10.94
CA TYR A 44 -2.48 -45.11 10.97
C TYR A 44 -3.18 -44.84 9.64
N ILE A 45 -2.45 -45.01 8.52
CA ILE A 45 -2.97 -44.73 7.17
C ILE A 45 -4.10 -45.68 6.77
N SER A 46 -4.11 -46.95 7.25
CA SER A 46 -5.17 -47.89 6.98
C SER A 46 -6.53 -47.47 7.54
N ASN A 47 -6.56 -46.60 8.54
CA ASN A 47 -7.75 -46.09 9.21
C ASN A 47 -8.26 -44.75 8.64
N ILE A 48 -7.58 -44.16 7.67
CA ILE A 48 -8.01 -42.92 7.02
C ILE A 48 -8.33 -43.16 5.53
N LYS A 49 -9.27 -42.35 5.01
CA LYS A 49 -9.57 -42.37 3.58
C LYS A 49 -8.43 -41.78 2.77
N ASP A 50 -8.53 -41.80 1.50
CA ASP A 50 -7.53 -41.39 0.53
C ASP A 50 -6.65 -40.20 0.97
N ILE A 51 -5.32 -40.41 0.87
CA ILE A 51 -4.32 -39.35 1.12
C ILE A 51 -3.98 -38.72 -0.23
N SER A 52 -4.14 -37.40 -0.33
CA SER A 52 -3.89 -36.62 -1.55
C SER A 52 -2.42 -36.19 -1.71
N CYS A 53 -1.74 -35.88 -0.61
CA CYS A 53 -0.31 -35.54 -0.54
C CYS A 53 0.22 -35.72 0.88
N ILE A 54 1.53 -35.76 1.02
CA ILE A 54 2.21 -35.80 2.34
C ILE A 54 2.97 -34.50 2.54
N ILE A 55 2.66 -33.75 3.61
CA ILE A 55 3.38 -32.56 4.05
C ILE A 55 4.22 -32.94 5.26
N HIS A 56 5.52 -33.14 5.06
CA HIS A 56 6.45 -33.64 6.06
C HIS A 56 7.16 -32.50 6.79
N LEU A 57 6.65 -32.15 7.99
CA LEU A 57 7.18 -31.11 8.86
C LEU A 57 7.89 -31.67 10.08
N ALA A 58 7.72 -32.97 10.37
CA ALA A 58 8.28 -33.59 11.56
C ALA A 58 9.81 -33.63 11.50
N ALA A 59 10.43 -32.93 12.41
CA ALA A 59 11.88 -32.91 12.59
C ALA A 59 12.21 -32.46 14.02
N ILE A 60 13.36 -32.86 14.55
CA ILE A 60 13.90 -32.24 15.77
C ILE A 60 14.70 -30.99 15.40
N ASN A 61 14.69 -30.03 16.32
CA ASN A 61 15.31 -28.72 16.09
C ASN A 61 16.84 -28.76 16.22
N LEU A 62 17.51 -27.66 15.87
CA LEU A 62 18.94 -27.50 15.87
C LEU A 62 19.56 -27.88 17.22
N ARG A 63 19.05 -27.32 18.33
CA ARG A 63 19.62 -27.56 19.68
C ARG A 63 19.52 -29.04 20.08
N GLU A 64 18.41 -29.67 19.83
CA GLU A 64 18.19 -31.08 20.16
C GLU A 64 19.02 -32.01 19.25
N SER A 65 19.22 -31.63 17.97
CA SER A 65 20.05 -32.35 17.01
C SER A 65 21.53 -32.40 17.47
N GLU A 66 22.05 -31.28 17.97
CA GLU A 66 23.43 -31.21 18.47
C GLU A 66 23.63 -31.99 19.77
N ASN A 67 22.61 -32.06 20.62
CA ASN A 67 22.67 -32.81 21.87
C ASN A 67 22.44 -34.31 21.68
N ASN A 68 21.79 -34.74 20.59
CA ASN A 68 21.48 -36.18 20.38
C ASN A 68 21.47 -36.51 18.87
N HIS A 69 22.67 -36.83 18.37
CA HIS A 69 22.92 -37.14 16.95
C HIS A 69 22.10 -38.35 16.48
N ASN A 70 22.02 -39.42 17.26
CA ASN A 70 21.30 -40.65 16.91
C ASN A 70 19.81 -40.38 16.77
N LYS A 71 19.21 -39.58 17.66
CA LYS A 71 17.82 -39.17 17.59
C LYS A 71 17.58 -38.29 16.36
N SER A 72 18.54 -37.39 16.02
CA SER A 72 18.48 -36.56 14.85
C SER A 72 18.45 -37.37 13.56
N ILE A 73 19.35 -38.35 13.43
CA ILE A 73 19.38 -39.27 12.27
C ILE A 73 18.06 -40.02 12.18
N ASN A 74 17.61 -40.61 13.30
CA ASN A 74 16.41 -41.45 13.28
C ASN A 74 15.15 -40.67 12.90
N ILE A 75 14.94 -39.47 13.45
CA ILE A 75 13.74 -38.70 13.16
C ILE A 75 13.85 -37.97 11.82
N ASN A 76 14.95 -37.23 11.59
CA ASN A 76 15.05 -36.36 10.42
C ASN A 76 15.32 -37.15 9.13
N ILE A 77 16.15 -38.23 9.19
CA ILE A 77 16.51 -39.04 8.02
C ILE A 77 15.60 -40.25 7.88
N ASN A 78 15.58 -41.17 8.86
CA ASN A 78 14.79 -42.40 8.75
C ASN A 78 13.29 -42.10 8.71
N GLY A 79 12.80 -41.11 9.47
CA GLY A 79 11.42 -40.64 9.38
C GLY A 79 11.07 -40.09 7.98
N THR A 80 11.98 -39.35 7.35
CA THR A 80 11.80 -38.88 5.96
C THR A 80 11.74 -40.07 4.98
N ILE A 81 12.66 -41.06 5.11
CA ILE A 81 12.66 -42.27 4.27
C ILE A 81 11.32 -42.99 4.35
N ASN A 82 10.84 -43.24 5.58
CA ASN A 82 9.56 -43.92 5.77
C ASN A 82 8.39 -43.18 5.14
N MET A 83 8.28 -41.87 5.36
CA MET A 83 7.18 -41.07 4.81
C MET A 83 7.27 -40.95 3.27
N LEU A 84 8.49 -40.85 2.72
CA LEU A 84 8.73 -40.85 1.29
C LEU A 84 8.31 -42.17 0.65
N SER A 85 8.62 -43.32 1.28
CA SER A 85 8.24 -44.65 0.79
C SER A 85 6.73 -44.78 0.65
N ILE A 86 5.97 -44.22 1.59
CA ILE A 86 4.49 -44.17 1.52
C ILE A 86 4.03 -43.29 0.35
N ALA A 87 4.63 -42.11 0.15
CA ALA A 87 4.29 -41.24 -0.95
C ALA A 87 4.52 -41.93 -2.32
N MET A 88 5.66 -42.61 -2.46
CA MET A 88 5.99 -43.40 -3.66
C MET A 88 5.01 -44.56 -3.88
N LYS A 89 4.70 -45.34 -2.82
CA LYS A 89 3.75 -46.47 -2.87
C LYS A 89 2.35 -46.01 -3.29
N LYS A 90 1.92 -44.83 -2.85
CA LYS A 90 0.61 -44.24 -3.18
C LYS A 90 0.65 -43.35 -4.44
N ASN A 91 1.82 -43.12 -5.02
CA ASN A 91 2.04 -42.26 -6.19
C ASN A 91 1.51 -40.81 -6.03
N ILE A 92 1.65 -40.24 -4.82
CA ILE A 92 1.17 -38.90 -4.44
C ILE A 92 2.32 -37.93 -4.19
N PRO A 93 2.10 -36.60 -4.27
CA PRO A 93 3.11 -35.58 -3.97
C PRO A 93 3.69 -35.70 -2.55
N PHE A 94 5.00 -35.52 -2.44
CA PHE A 94 5.74 -35.49 -1.17
C PHE A 94 6.35 -34.08 -0.96
N ILE A 95 5.94 -33.40 0.09
CA ILE A 95 6.38 -32.05 0.43
C ILE A 95 7.26 -32.11 1.66
N LEU A 96 8.54 -31.77 1.53
CA LEU A 96 9.53 -31.72 2.62
C LEU A 96 9.84 -30.27 2.98
N VAL A 97 9.54 -29.84 4.19
CA VAL A 97 9.99 -28.55 4.70
C VAL A 97 11.40 -28.68 5.26
N SER A 98 12.32 -27.91 4.67
CA SER A 98 13.74 -27.85 4.99
C SER A 98 14.13 -26.48 5.58
N THR A 99 15.40 -26.12 5.56
CA THR A 99 15.95 -25.00 6.34
C THR A 99 17.13 -24.32 5.62
N GLY A 100 17.39 -23.03 5.92
CA GLY A 100 18.62 -22.35 5.52
C GLY A 100 19.89 -22.93 6.16
N ALA A 101 19.79 -23.67 7.28
CA ALA A 101 20.92 -24.29 7.93
C ALA A 101 21.57 -25.44 7.11
N VAL A 102 21.03 -25.80 5.94
CA VAL A 102 21.71 -26.68 4.97
C VAL A 102 22.90 -25.98 4.29
N PHE A 103 23.04 -24.67 4.48
CA PHE A 103 24.14 -23.85 4.02
C PHE A 103 24.98 -23.29 5.15
N SER A 104 26.26 -23.04 4.86
CA SER A 104 27.13 -22.30 5.76
C SER A 104 28.16 -21.45 5.01
N SER A 105 28.50 -20.29 5.57
CA SER A 105 29.54 -19.41 5.05
C SER A 105 30.19 -18.58 6.16
N SER A 106 31.49 -18.34 6.04
CA SER A 106 32.21 -17.31 6.80
C SER A 106 31.99 -15.90 6.26
N ASN A 107 31.51 -15.76 5.03
CA ASN A 107 31.13 -14.49 4.41
C ASN A 107 29.69 -14.14 4.79
N CYS A 108 29.52 -13.11 5.60
CA CYS A 108 28.22 -12.67 6.11
C CYS A 108 27.27 -12.11 5.02
N ASN A 109 27.78 -11.78 3.84
CA ASN A 109 26.99 -11.25 2.74
C ASN A 109 26.65 -12.28 1.66
N LEU A 110 27.12 -13.52 1.81
CA LEU A 110 26.84 -14.57 0.83
C LEU A 110 25.38 -14.97 0.90
N LYS A 111 24.71 -14.95 -0.23
CA LYS A 111 23.33 -15.40 -0.43
C LYS A 111 23.33 -16.72 -1.15
N PHE A 112 22.43 -17.59 -0.77
CA PHE A 112 22.26 -18.93 -1.34
C PHE A 112 20.94 -18.98 -2.12
N ASP A 113 20.99 -19.25 -3.41
CA ASP A 113 19.80 -19.57 -4.22
C ASP A 113 19.61 -21.10 -4.33
N GLU A 114 18.57 -21.53 -5.04
CA GLU A 114 18.19 -22.93 -5.17
C GLU A 114 19.24 -23.79 -5.87
N ASN A 115 20.17 -23.21 -6.65
CA ASN A 115 21.22 -23.90 -7.38
C ASN A 115 22.47 -24.16 -6.54
N PHE A 116 22.62 -23.52 -5.37
CA PHE A 116 23.76 -23.77 -4.51
C PHE A 116 23.76 -25.18 -3.92
N GLU A 117 24.91 -25.82 -3.97
CA GLU A 117 25.10 -27.08 -3.26
C GLU A 117 25.07 -26.89 -1.76
N THR A 118 24.40 -27.81 -1.06
CA THR A 118 24.31 -27.76 0.38
C THR A 118 25.67 -28.08 1.03
N ASN A 119 26.09 -27.26 2.01
CA ASN A 119 27.35 -27.37 2.75
C ASN A 119 27.16 -27.09 4.24
N PRO A 120 26.35 -27.88 4.95
CA PRO A 120 26.02 -27.63 6.34
C PRO A 120 27.25 -27.75 7.24
N ASN A 121 27.25 -27.04 8.39
CA ASN A 121 28.31 -27.12 9.40
C ASN A 121 27.80 -27.56 10.78
N CYS A 122 26.54 -28.00 10.87
CA CYS A 122 25.91 -28.47 12.11
C CYS A 122 25.12 -29.76 11.88
N MET A 123 24.89 -30.56 12.89
CA MET A 123 24.21 -31.86 12.79
C MET A 123 22.77 -31.71 12.24
N TYR A 124 22.07 -30.68 12.67
CA TYR A 124 20.74 -30.36 12.14
C TYR A 124 20.76 -30.14 10.62
N GLY A 125 21.67 -29.30 10.15
CA GLY A 125 21.87 -29.03 8.74
C GLY A 125 22.26 -30.28 7.94
N TYR A 126 23.17 -31.11 8.47
CA TYR A 126 23.56 -32.38 7.84
C TYR A 126 22.38 -33.34 7.68
N THR A 127 21.57 -33.50 8.72
CA THR A 127 20.39 -34.40 8.63
C THR A 127 19.32 -33.87 7.66
N LYS A 128 19.10 -32.56 7.62
CA LYS A 128 18.14 -31.95 6.69
C LYS A 128 18.64 -32.01 5.23
N SER A 129 19.92 -31.70 4.97
CA SER A 129 20.55 -31.86 3.65
C SER A 129 20.49 -33.30 3.14
N SER A 130 20.74 -34.30 4.02
CA SER A 130 20.63 -35.72 3.69
C SER A 130 19.17 -36.07 3.31
N SER A 131 18.20 -35.58 4.09
CA SER A 131 16.77 -35.78 3.81
C SER A 131 16.34 -35.19 2.47
N GLU A 132 16.86 -34.01 2.08
CA GLU A 132 16.60 -33.39 0.78
C GLU A 132 17.11 -34.28 -0.38
N LYS A 133 18.38 -34.75 -0.29
CA LYS A 133 18.99 -35.62 -1.30
C LYS A 133 18.20 -36.92 -1.49
N ILE A 134 17.72 -37.50 -0.40
CA ILE A 134 16.88 -38.71 -0.43
C ILE A 134 15.51 -38.39 -1.05
N ALA A 135 14.89 -37.30 -0.65
CA ALA A 135 13.55 -36.93 -1.14
C ALA A 135 13.55 -36.64 -2.65
N LEU A 136 14.62 -36.09 -3.20
CA LEU A 136 14.78 -35.77 -4.65
C LEU A 136 14.86 -37.01 -5.54
N ILE A 137 15.05 -38.22 -4.99
CA ILE A 137 14.96 -39.47 -5.78
C ILE A 137 13.54 -39.66 -6.32
N TYR A 138 12.54 -39.08 -5.67
CA TYR A 138 11.14 -39.15 -6.13
C TYR A 138 10.77 -37.91 -6.94
N ASN A 139 10.33 -38.09 -8.19
CA ASN A 139 10.04 -37.01 -9.12
C ASN A 139 8.81 -36.14 -8.76
N LYS A 140 7.96 -36.58 -7.78
CA LYS A 140 6.84 -35.77 -7.26
C LYS A 140 7.17 -35.16 -5.90
N THR A 141 8.44 -34.80 -5.69
CA THR A 141 8.90 -34.12 -4.47
C THR A 141 8.93 -32.61 -4.63
N ILE A 142 8.44 -31.92 -3.61
CA ILE A 142 8.57 -30.46 -3.40
C ILE A 142 9.41 -30.26 -2.13
N ILE A 143 10.52 -29.55 -2.23
CA ILE A 143 11.34 -29.16 -1.08
C ILE A 143 11.16 -27.67 -0.83
N ILE A 144 10.73 -27.31 0.37
CA ILE A 144 10.57 -25.91 0.81
C ILE A 144 11.71 -25.58 1.79
N ARG A 145 12.74 -24.88 1.33
CA ARG A 145 13.76 -24.31 2.22
C ARG A 145 13.27 -22.98 2.76
N THR A 146 13.29 -22.82 4.08
CA THR A 146 12.83 -21.59 4.74
C THR A 146 13.90 -21.06 5.70
N GLY A 147 13.81 -19.76 6.01
CA GLY A 147 14.77 -19.07 6.89
C GLY A 147 14.36 -19.11 8.37
N TRP A 148 14.67 -18.04 9.09
CA TRP A 148 14.42 -17.88 10.52
C TRP A 148 12.93 -17.68 10.80
N LEU A 149 12.21 -18.77 11.06
CA LEU A 149 10.76 -18.75 11.26
C LEU A 149 10.36 -18.02 12.55
N PHE A 150 9.37 -17.14 12.42
CA PHE A 150 8.64 -16.51 13.54
C PHE A 150 7.13 -16.59 13.31
N GLY A 151 6.33 -16.38 14.35
CA GLY A 151 4.87 -16.36 14.24
C GLY A 151 4.17 -17.64 14.72
N GLY A 152 4.79 -18.39 15.63
CA GLY A 152 4.20 -19.59 16.22
C GLY A 152 3.18 -19.33 17.33
N ASN A 153 2.71 -20.41 17.95
CA ASN A 153 1.84 -20.35 19.13
C ASN A 153 2.60 -19.82 20.34
N GLN A 154 2.09 -18.77 20.98
CA GLN A 154 2.72 -18.08 22.11
C GLN A 154 3.06 -18.98 23.32
N LYS A 155 2.33 -20.08 23.53
CA LYS A 155 2.52 -20.97 24.68
C LYS A 155 3.60 -22.04 24.46
N THR A 156 3.79 -22.47 23.21
CA THR A 156 4.62 -23.65 22.90
C THR A 156 5.82 -23.34 22.01
N HIS A 157 5.84 -22.19 21.34
CA HIS A 157 6.88 -21.83 20.36
C HIS A 157 7.57 -20.51 20.71
N TYR A 158 7.96 -20.35 21.97
CA TYR A 158 8.68 -19.18 22.44
C TYR A 158 10.10 -19.15 21.88
N LYS A 159 10.35 -18.23 20.94
CA LYS A 159 11.64 -18.07 20.27
C LYS A 159 12.18 -16.65 20.40
N PHE A 160 13.20 -16.33 19.60
CA PHE A 160 13.92 -15.06 19.66
C PHE A 160 12.99 -13.84 19.54
N VAL A 161 12.09 -13.82 18.53
CA VAL A 161 11.18 -12.68 18.28
C VAL A 161 10.26 -12.44 19.47
N GLU A 162 9.65 -13.49 20.00
CA GLU A 162 8.76 -13.42 21.18
C GLU A 162 9.51 -12.97 22.43
N ASN A 163 10.75 -13.44 22.60
CA ASN A 163 11.62 -13.03 23.70
C ASN A 163 11.94 -11.53 23.64
N VAL A 164 12.30 -11.03 22.46
CA VAL A 164 12.58 -9.61 22.24
C VAL A 164 11.33 -8.77 22.50
N ILE A 165 10.16 -9.16 21.97
CA ILE A 165 8.89 -8.44 22.22
C ILE A 165 8.62 -8.34 23.72
N ASN A 166 8.72 -9.46 24.46
CA ASN A 166 8.40 -9.46 25.88
C ASN A 166 9.40 -8.61 26.70
N ASN A 167 10.69 -8.71 26.44
CA ASN A 167 11.70 -7.93 27.17
C ASN A 167 11.52 -6.42 26.90
N LEU A 168 11.40 -6.02 25.64
CA LEU A 168 11.21 -4.61 25.28
C LEU A 168 9.87 -4.04 25.83
N THR A 169 8.83 -4.87 25.86
CA THR A 169 7.56 -4.49 26.48
C THR A 169 7.72 -4.15 27.97
N MET A 170 8.59 -4.90 28.67
CA MET A 170 8.90 -4.70 30.10
C MET A 170 10.02 -3.65 30.33
N ASN A 171 10.46 -2.92 29.28
CA ASN A 171 11.63 -2.04 29.31
C ASN A 171 12.93 -2.73 29.78
N SER A 172 13.07 -4.01 29.49
CA SER A 172 14.27 -4.79 29.80
C SER A 172 15.24 -4.81 28.63
N HIS A 173 16.54 -4.84 28.91
CA HIS A 173 17.56 -4.91 27.88
C HIS A 173 17.55 -6.26 27.14
N VAL A 174 17.87 -6.21 25.85
CA VAL A 174 18.00 -7.34 24.94
C VAL A 174 19.40 -7.35 24.36
N GLN A 175 20.08 -8.51 24.41
CA GLN A 175 21.32 -8.75 23.66
C GLN A 175 20.97 -9.43 22.33
N ALA A 176 21.47 -8.91 21.22
CA ALA A 176 21.20 -9.42 19.89
C ALA A 176 22.44 -9.38 18.99
N SER A 177 22.66 -10.47 18.23
CA SER A 177 23.83 -10.60 17.36
C SER A 177 23.74 -9.69 16.14
N ASN A 178 24.88 -9.06 15.80
CA ASN A 178 24.99 -8.15 14.64
C ASN A 178 25.86 -8.68 13.50
N ASP A 179 26.45 -9.87 13.64
CA ASP A 179 27.44 -10.45 12.73
C ASP A 179 27.05 -11.83 12.18
N PHE A 180 25.79 -12.21 12.36
CA PHE A 180 25.18 -13.41 11.79
C PHE A 180 23.88 -13.01 11.08
N PHE A 181 23.77 -13.32 9.79
CA PHE A 181 22.68 -12.87 8.92
C PHE A 181 21.87 -14.03 8.37
N GLY A 182 20.58 -13.79 8.21
CA GLY A 182 19.66 -14.77 7.64
C GLY A 182 18.43 -14.10 7.04
N SER A 183 17.45 -14.93 6.71
CA SER A 183 16.18 -14.53 6.09
C SER A 183 15.03 -14.74 7.09
N PRO A 184 14.63 -13.74 7.88
CA PRO A 184 13.48 -13.86 8.77
C PRO A 184 12.22 -14.16 7.98
N THR A 185 11.45 -15.18 8.40
CA THR A 185 10.30 -15.64 7.63
C THR A 185 9.08 -15.82 8.54
N TYR A 186 7.98 -15.16 8.17
CA TYR A 186 6.70 -15.29 8.86
C TYR A 186 6.01 -16.58 8.46
N VAL A 187 5.65 -17.39 9.45
CA VAL A 187 5.09 -18.73 9.23
C VAL A 187 3.82 -18.72 8.36
N MET A 188 3.00 -17.68 8.49
CA MET A 188 1.75 -17.58 7.69
C MET A 188 2.04 -17.32 6.21
N ASP A 189 3.01 -16.44 5.90
CA ASP A 189 3.42 -16.15 4.53
C ASP A 189 4.02 -17.39 3.87
N MET A 190 4.87 -18.14 4.62
CA MET A 190 5.47 -19.39 4.14
C MET A 190 4.41 -20.47 3.86
N ILE A 191 3.42 -20.63 4.74
CA ILE A 191 2.34 -21.61 4.54
C ILE A 191 1.51 -21.26 3.30
N GLU A 192 1.18 -20.00 3.10
CA GLU A 192 0.36 -19.59 1.93
C GLU A 192 1.12 -19.83 0.63
N GLN A 193 2.41 -19.50 0.57
CA GLN A 193 3.21 -19.77 -0.61
C GLN A 193 3.43 -21.27 -0.84
N MET A 194 3.66 -22.04 0.21
CA MET A 194 3.75 -23.51 0.12
C MET A 194 2.47 -24.10 -0.47
N LYS A 195 1.29 -23.61 -0.09
CA LYS A 195 0.01 -24.03 -0.68
C LYS A 195 -0.05 -23.76 -2.17
N ASN A 196 0.37 -22.57 -2.61
CA ASN A 196 0.39 -22.23 -4.04
C ASN A 196 1.31 -23.18 -4.83
N ILE A 197 2.52 -23.46 -4.32
CA ILE A 197 3.47 -24.40 -4.94
C ILE A 197 2.88 -25.81 -5.05
N ILE A 198 2.15 -26.27 -4.01
CA ILE A 198 1.49 -27.58 -4.00
C ILE A 198 0.34 -27.65 -5.01
N ILE A 199 -0.49 -26.60 -5.09
CA ILE A 199 -1.62 -26.51 -6.05
C ILE A 199 -1.11 -26.59 -7.49
N ASP A 200 -0.01 -25.90 -7.76
CA ASP A 200 0.60 -25.84 -9.09
C ASP A 200 1.43 -27.09 -9.43
N LEU A 201 1.59 -28.03 -8.47
CA LEU A 201 2.42 -29.22 -8.60
C LEU A 201 3.85 -28.87 -9.07
N ASN A 202 4.39 -27.75 -8.60
CA ASN A 202 5.71 -27.24 -8.98
C ASN A 202 6.79 -28.03 -8.22
N TYR A 203 7.18 -29.19 -8.77
CA TYR A 203 8.16 -30.10 -8.15
C TYR A 203 9.58 -29.54 -8.20
N GLY A 204 10.39 -29.90 -7.20
CA GLY A 204 11.77 -29.46 -7.08
C GLY A 204 12.04 -28.67 -5.79
N ILE A 205 13.11 -27.89 -5.80
CA ILE A 205 13.56 -27.10 -4.64
C ILE A 205 13.05 -25.65 -4.77
N HIS A 206 12.52 -25.14 -3.67
CA HIS A 206 11.99 -23.78 -3.57
C HIS A 206 12.52 -23.11 -2.31
N HIS A 207 13.10 -21.93 -2.44
CA HIS A 207 13.37 -21.05 -1.31
C HIS A 207 12.14 -20.19 -1.03
N VAL A 208 11.55 -20.35 0.13
CA VAL A 208 10.33 -19.63 0.53
C VAL A 208 10.63 -18.83 1.80
N VAL A 209 11.02 -17.57 1.61
CA VAL A 209 11.43 -16.64 2.65
C VAL A 209 10.87 -15.25 2.41
N ASN A 210 10.61 -14.49 3.47
CA ASN A 210 10.29 -13.06 3.30
C ASN A 210 11.50 -12.31 2.74
N SER A 211 11.27 -11.34 1.86
CA SER A 211 12.32 -10.57 1.23
C SER A 211 13.10 -9.72 2.23
N GLY A 212 14.40 -9.58 1.99
CA GLY A 212 15.34 -8.83 2.82
C GLY A 212 16.18 -9.71 3.73
N ILE A 213 17.23 -9.10 4.27
CA ILE A 213 18.26 -9.72 5.10
C ILE A 213 18.22 -9.08 6.47
N ALA A 214 18.45 -9.84 7.52
CA ALA A 214 18.58 -9.30 8.86
C ALA A 214 19.56 -10.09 9.73
N SER A 215 20.23 -9.36 10.63
CA SER A 215 20.84 -9.92 11.83
C SER A 215 19.82 -10.02 12.97
N GLY A 216 20.18 -10.68 14.05
CA GLY A 216 19.36 -10.64 15.28
C GLY A 216 19.16 -9.22 15.80
N TYR A 217 20.21 -8.38 15.68
CA TYR A 217 20.15 -6.98 16.06
C TYR A 217 19.15 -6.18 15.20
N ASP A 218 19.16 -6.38 13.88
CA ASP A 218 18.19 -5.70 12.99
C ASP A 218 16.75 -6.06 13.33
N ILE A 219 16.49 -7.34 13.65
CA ILE A 219 15.16 -7.79 14.08
C ILE A 219 14.76 -7.12 15.40
N ALA A 220 15.67 -7.06 16.37
CA ALA A 220 15.37 -6.46 17.67
C ALA A 220 15.14 -4.94 17.58
N ILE A 221 15.90 -4.23 16.75
CA ILE A 221 15.71 -2.81 16.46
C ILE A 221 14.35 -2.57 15.77
N GLU A 222 13.99 -3.42 14.79
CA GLU A 222 12.67 -3.27 14.13
C GLU A 222 11.52 -3.52 15.10
N ILE A 223 11.66 -4.47 16.03
CA ILE A 223 10.66 -4.68 17.10
C ILE A 223 10.60 -3.46 18.02
N ALA A 224 11.74 -2.88 18.43
CA ALA A 224 11.77 -1.66 19.23
C ALA A 224 11.08 -0.50 18.52
N ASN A 225 11.30 -0.35 17.20
CA ASN A 225 10.64 0.63 16.34
C ASN A 225 9.10 0.44 16.35
N VAL A 226 8.63 -0.78 16.13
CA VAL A 226 7.18 -1.11 16.13
C VAL A 226 6.55 -0.84 17.50
N LEU A 227 7.26 -1.16 18.59
CA LEU A 227 6.82 -0.96 19.98
C LEU A 227 7.01 0.49 20.47
N LYS A 228 7.64 1.37 19.68
CA LYS A 228 8.02 2.75 20.05
C LYS A 228 8.86 2.78 21.33
N LYS A 229 9.82 1.86 21.44
CA LYS A 229 10.76 1.76 22.57
C LYS A 229 12.11 2.38 22.25
N ASP A 230 12.85 2.76 23.30
CA ASP A 230 14.20 3.30 23.14
C ASP A 230 15.16 2.22 22.60
N TYR A 231 15.89 2.54 21.56
CA TYR A 231 16.86 1.66 20.92
C TYR A 231 18.05 1.32 21.83
N SER A 232 18.33 2.14 22.86
CA SER A 232 19.34 1.86 23.88
C SER A 232 19.05 0.60 24.69
N LEU A 233 17.81 0.10 24.66
CA LEU A 233 17.45 -1.18 25.26
C LEU A 233 17.97 -2.39 24.45
N VAL A 234 18.43 -2.19 23.21
CA VAL A 234 18.95 -3.25 22.35
C VAL A 234 20.48 -3.16 22.27
N ASN A 235 21.14 -4.09 22.93
CA ASN A 235 22.59 -4.17 22.92
C ASN A 235 23.09 -5.06 21.78
N SER A 236 23.90 -4.47 20.91
CA SER A 236 24.58 -5.17 19.81
C SER A 236 25.76 -5.96 20.35
N VAL A 237 25.80 -7.26 20.05
CA VAL A 237 26.88 -8.17 20.46
C VAL A 237 27.26 -9.11 19.31
N SER A 238 28.49 -9.69 19.36
CA SER A 238 28.82 -10.76 18.43
C SER A 238 28.00 -12.04 18.74
N CYS A 239 27.67 -12.81 17.70
CA CYS A 239 26.92 -14.06 17.84
C CYS A 239 27.59 -15.04 18.79
N ASP A 240 28.93 -15.00 18.92
CA ASP A 240 29.71 -15.85 19.83
C ASP A 240 29.50 -15.49 21.32
N LEU A 241 28.98 -14.28 21.59
CA LEU A 241 28.71 -13.78 22.95
C LEU A 241 27.22 -13.85 23.34
N VAL A 242 26.36 -14.27 22.44
CA VAL A 242 24.92 -14.44 22.76
C VAL A 242 24.74 -15.68 23.63
N PRO A 243 24.19 -15.58 24.85
CA PRO A 243 23.94 -16.74 25.71
C PRO A 243 23.06 -17.77 24.99
N ASN A 244 23.46 -19.02 25.04
CA ASN A 244 22.77 -20.16 24.42
C ASN A 244 22.69 -20.08 22.86
N SER A 245 23.65 -19.45 22.21
CA SER A 245 23.70 -19.34 20.74
C SER A 245 23.78 -20.69 19.99
N GLY A 246 24.04 -21.77 20.67
CA GLY A 246 24.22 -23.11 20.08
C GLY A 246 25.63 -23.33 19.52
N PRO A 247 25.83 -24.34 18.67
CA PRO A 247 27.15 -24.63 18.09
C PRO A 247 27.65 -23.49 17.23
N GLN A 248 28.95 -23.46 16.93
CA GLN A 248 29.57 -22.43 16.07
C GLN A 248 28.80 -22.30 14.77
N ARG A 249 28.17 -21.15 14.58
CA ARG A 249 27.27 -20.91 13.45
C ARG A 249 28.01 -20.35 12.25
N SER A 250 27.44 -20.61 11.10
CA SER A 250 27.69 -19.85 9.89
C SER A 250 27.57 -18.35 10.16
N LYS A 251 28.28 -17.50 9.40
CA LYS A 251 28.03 -16.05 9.42
C LYS A 251 26.89 -15.64 8.45
N SER A 252 26.47 -16.54 7.54
CA SER A 252 25.33 -16.36 6.65
C SER A 252 24.50 -17.64 6.49
N GLU A 253 23.20 -17.50 6.66
CA GLU A 253 22.12 -18.41 6.25
C GLU A 253 21.11 -17.67 5.37
N ILE A 254 21.57 -16.69 4.58
CA ILE A 254 20.71 -15.85 3.74
C ILE A 254 20.23 -16.68 2.55
N LEU A 255 18.93 -16.92 2.48
CA LEU A 255 18.30 -17.52 1.32
C LEU A 255 17.85 -16.42 0.35
N ASP A 256 18.23 -16.59 -0.92
CA ASP A 256 17.70 -15.83 -2.06
C ASP A 256 16.92 -16.78 -2.95
N THR A 257 16.17 -16.29 -3.91
CA THR A 257 15.43 -17.14 -4.85
C THR A 257 15.60 -16.66 -6.28
N ILE A 258 15.90 -17.58 -7.18
CA ILE A 258 15.92 -17.33 -8.62
C ILE A 258 14.53 -17.42 -9.24
N ASN A 259 13.53 -17.92 -8.47
CA ASN A 259 12.17 -18.03 -8.92
C ASN A 259 11.36 -16.79 -8.46
N PRO A 260 11.00 -15.85 -9.38
CA PRO A 260 10.24 -14.65 -9.03
C PRO A 260 8.88 -14.95 -8.39
N TYR A 261 8.33 -16.13 -8.67
CA TYR A 261 7.07 -16.60 -8.09
C TYR A 261 7.16 -16.83 -6.57
N ASN A 262 8.38 -17.12 -6.05
CA ASN A 262 8.61 -17.38 -4.63
C ASN A 262 8.96 -16.11 -3.82
N GLN A 263 9.01 -14.93 -4.44
CA GLN A 263 9.29 -13.68 -3.72
C GLN A 263 8.12 -13.31 -2.79
N LEU A 264 8.36 -13.41 -1.48
CA LEU A 264 7.42 -12.94 -0.47
C LEU A 264 7.67 -11.46 -0.13
N ARG A 265 6.69 -10.85 0.54
CA ARG A 265 6.80 -9.47 1.06
C ARG A 265 8.00 -9.30 2.01
N SER A 266 8.38 -8.05 2.29
CA SER A 266 9.50 -7.76 3.21
C SER A 266 9.26 -8.34 4.61
N TRP A 267 10.32 -8.91 5.20
CA TRP A 267 10.30 -9.44 6.57
C TRP A 267 9.91 -8.37 7.61
N LYS A 268 10.23 -7.10 7.38
CA LYS A 268 9.84 -6.00 8.28
C LYS A 268 8.34 -5.82 8.35
N ILE A 269 7.67 -5.90 7.20
CA ILE A 269 6.20 -5.82 7.11
C ILE A 269 5.56 -7.01 7.83
N ALA A 270 6.07 -8.21 7.54
CA ALA A 270 5.60 -9.44 8.16
C ALA A 270 5.81 -9.45 9.69
N LEU A 271 6.97 -8.95 10.14
CA LEU A 271 7.28 -8.81 11.56
C LEU A 271 6.36 -7.80 12.26
N LYS A 272 6.11 -6.65 11.64
CA LYS A 272 5.19 -5.63 12.17
C LYS A 272 3.80 -6.21 12.38
N GLU A 273 3.26 -6.92 11.39
CA GLU A 273 1.97 -7.60 11.49
C GLU A 273 1.96 -8.59 12.67
N TYR A 274 3.01 -9.42 12.77
CA TYR A 274 3.11 -10.40 13.85
C TYR A 274 3.17 -9.74 15.23
N VAL A 275 3.98 -8.70 15.41
CA VAL A 275 4.09 -7.96 16.69
C VAL A 275 2.73 -7.40 17.11
N PHE A 276 1.98 -6.78 16.20
CA PHE A 276 0.62 -6.29 16.49
C PHE A 276 -0.34 -7.42 16.88
N ASN A 277 -0.35 -8.52 16.15
CA ASN A 277 -1.20 -9.67 16.47
C ASN A 277 -0.82 -10.32 17.80
N TYR A 278 0.47 -10.35 18.12
CA TYR A 278 0.99 -10.85 19.40
C TYR A 278 0.51 -10.01 20.59
N LEU A 279 0.54 -8.68 20.45
CA LEU A 279 0.11 -7.73 21.49
C LEU A 279 -1.42 -7.75 21.69
N LYS A 280 -2.21 -7.82 20.62
CA LYS A 280 -3.69 -7.95 20.68
C LYS A 280 -4.11 -9.17 21.51
N LYS A 281 -3.42 -10.30 21.36
CA LYS A 281 -3.69 -11.52 22.11
C LYS A 281 -3.32 -11.44 23.61
N LYS A 282 -2.51 -10.46 24.03
CA LYS A 282 -2.07 -10.26 25.43
C LYS A 282 -2.79 -9.13 26.18
N ASP A 283 -3.85 -8.54 25.63
CA ASP A 283 -4.57 -7.37 26.17
C ASP A 283 -3.67 -6.16 26.47
N TYR A 284 -2.46 -6.13 25.92
CA TYR A 284 -1.46 -5.13 26.20
C TYR A 284 -1.81 -3.74 25.61
N ILE A 285 -2.56 -3.71 24.52
CA ILE A 285 -2.97 -2.46 23.85
C ILE A 285 -3.94 -1.66 24.73
N ILE A 286 -4.78 -2.32 25.51
CA ILE A 286 -5.80 -1.68 26.36
C ILE A 286 -5.19 -0.93 27.57
N HIS A 287 -4.04 -1.36 28.06
CA HIS A 287 -3.40 -0.73 29.22
C HIS A 287 -2.53 0.50 28.91
N ASN A 288 -2.00 0.64 27.70
CA ASN A 288 -1.22 1.83 27.33
C ASN A 288 -2.11 3.01 26.90
N GLU A 289 -3.35 2.77 26.47
CA GLU A 289 -4.33 3.83 26.20
C GLU A 289 -4.94 4.44 27.48
N LYS A 290 -4.92 3.70 28.60
CA LYS A 290 -5.49 4.19 29.89
C LYS A 290 -4.55 5.06 30.72
N ASN A 291 -3.25 5.10 30.44
CA ASN A 291 -2.26 5.87 31.20
C ASN A 291 -1.80 7.18 30.56
N SER A 292 -2.35 7.59 29.44
CA SER A 292 -2.20 8.95 28.90
C SER A 292 -3.47 9.75 29.16
N SER A 293 -3.59 10.26 30.38
CA SER A 293 -4.56 11.31 30.72
C SER A 293 -4.20 12.58 29.94
N ILE A 294 -5.03 12.93 29.03
CA ILE A 294 -5.35 14.07 28.19
C ILE A 294 -5.52 13.55 26.76
N THR A 295 -6.71 13.10 26.45
CA THR A 295 -7.10 12.70 25.09
C THR A 295 -7.19 13.92 24.19
N LYS A 296 -6.09 14.25 23.48
CA LYS A 296 -6.21 14.91 22.18
C LYS A 296 -6.88 13.91 21.26
N LYS A 297 -8.06 14.19 20.81
CA LYS A 297 -8.78 13.42 19.79
C LYS A 297 -7.89 13.43 18.54
N ASN A 298 -7.21 12.33 18.22
CA ASN A 298 -6.40 12.24 17.01
C ASN A 298 -7.37 12.25 15.81
N TYR A 299 -7.29 13.30 14.99
CA TYR A 299 -8.10 13.46 13.79
C TYR A 299 -7.53 12.69 12.58
N TRP A 300 -6.49 11.87 12.77
CA TRP A 300 -5.87 11.08 11.72
C TRP A 300 -5.29 9.77 12.26
N SER A 301 -5.12 8.79 11.37
CA SER A 301 -4.52 7.49 11.65
C SER A 301 -3.65 7.03 10.47
N ASN A 302 -2.81 6.03 10.70
CA ASN A 302 -2.05 5.40 9.63
C ASN A 302 -2.84 4.21 9.04
N ARG A 303 -2.78 4.09 7.73
CA ARG A 303 -3.25 2.93 6.98
C ARG A 303 -2.30 1.75 7.20
N GLU A 304 -2.86 0.60 7.48
CA GLU A 304 -2.11 -0.66 7.64
C GLU A 304 -2.23 -1.56 6.41
N LYS A 305 -3.27 -1.38 5.59
CA LYS A 305 -3.60 -2.21 4.44
C LYS A 305 -3.78 -1.38 3.18
N CYS A 306 -3.51 -2.01 2.04
CA CYS A 306 -3.89 -1.45 0.75
C CYS A 306 -5.42 -1.33 0.66
N ARG A 307 -5.92 -0.16 0.29
CA ARG A 307 -7.36 0.10 0.20
C ARG A 307 -8.06 -0.60 -0.97
N LEU A 308 -7.32 -1.04 -2.02
CA LEU A 308 -7.90 -1.76 -3.15
C LEU A 308 -7.91 -3.28 -2.96
N CYS A 309 -6.87 -3.86 -2.32
CA CYS A 309 -6.75 -5.32 -2.25
C CYS A 309 -6.63 -5.90 -0.83
N ASP A 310 -6.70 -5.06 0.21
CA ASP A 310 -6.57 -5.41 1.63
C ASP A 310 -5.21 -6.03 2.02
N SER A 311 -4.23 -6.01 1.12
CA SER A 311 -2.89 -6.52 1.41
C SER A 311 -2.15 -5.62 2.41
N TYR A 312 -1.43 -6.24 3.34
CA TYR A 312 -0.49 -5.55 4.24
C TYR A 312 0.86 -5.25 3.58
N ASN A 313 1.09 -5.72 2.34
CA ASN A 313 2.34 -5.57 1.61
C ASN A 313 2.45 -4.16 0.97
N ILE A 314 2.40 -3.13 1.82
CA ILE A 314 2.55 -1.73 1.42
C ILE A 314 3.96 -1.23 1.74
N TYR A 315 4.60 -0.54 0.80
CA TYR A 315 5.94 0.00 0.93
C TYR A 315 5.92 1.52 0.79
N THR A 316 6.35 2.24 1.85
CA THR A 316 6.48 3.69 1.82
C THR A 316 7.76 4.05 1.06
N PHE A 317 7.62 4.65 -0.12
CA PHE A 317 8.76 5.03 -0.94
C PHE A 317 9.15 6.51 -0.81
N PHE A 318 8.23 7.37 -0.34
CA PHE A 318 8.51 8.78 -0.15
C PHE A 318 7.79 9.32 1.09
N ASN A 319 8.57 9.85 2.03
CA ASN A 319 8.09 10.60 3.18
C ASN A 319 8.23 12.10 2.82
N LEU A 320 7.10 12.77 2.61
CA LEU A 320 7.08 14.21 2.41
C LEU A 320 7.13 14.93 3.78
N GLU A 321 7.40 16.24 3.77
CA GLU A 321 7.36 17.06 4.97
C GLU A 321 5.94 17.06 5.57
N HIS A 322 5.86 17.09 6.90
CA HIS A 322 4.59 17.17 7.61
C HIS A 322 3.89 18.49 7.31
N THR A 323 2.61 18.44 6.96
CA THR A 323 1.79 19.62 6.67
C THR A 323 0.52 19.65 7.52
N PRO A 324 -0.03 20.84 7.82
CA PRO A 324 -1.45 20.89 8.21
C PRO A 324 -2.33 20.44 7.04
N PRO A 325 -3.62 20.09 7.27
CA PRO A 325 -4.55 19.86 6.16
C PRO A 325 -4.54 21.02 5.17
N ALA A 326 -4.47 20.69 3.89
CA ALA A 326 -4.07 21.63 2.83
C ALA A 326 -5.01 22.82 2.65
N ASN A 327 -6.31 22.66 2.97
CA ASN A 327 -7.33 23.70 2.87
C ASN A 327 -7.70 24.36 4.22
N HIS A 328 -6.93 24.12 5.30
CA HIS A 328 -7.17 24.72 6.61
C HIS A 328 -6.60 26.15 6.73
N PHE A 329 -7.11 27.06 5.92
CA PHE A 329 -6.80 28.49 6.02
C PHE A 329 -7.28 29.06 7.37
N VAL A 330 -6.56 30.05 7.92
CA VAL A 330 -6.86 30.65 9.22
C VAL A 330 -7.03 32.16 9.14
N ASN A 331 -7.92 32.74 9.97
CA ASN A 331 -8.14 34.18 10.04
C ASN A 331 -7.00 34.93 10.72
N THR A 332 -6.30 34.24 11.63
CA THR A 332 -5.15 34.79 12.37
C THR A 332 -4.05 33.73 12.47
N PRO A 333 -2.78 34.14 12.41
CA PRO A 333 -1.68 33.21 12.63
C PRO A 333 -1.80 32.49 13.98
N LYS A 334 -1.90 31.14 13.93
CA LYS A 334 -1.94 30.28 15.12
C LYS A 334 -1.25 28.96 14.81
N ASN A 335 -0.70 28.32 15.84
CA ASN A 335 -0.08 27.01 15.65
C ASN A 335 -1.11 25.99 15.15
N GLN A 336 -0.81 25.35 14.02
CA GLN A 336 -1.63 24.32 13.41
C GLN A 336 -0.91 22.97 13.52
N GLU A 337 -1.65 21.93 13.86
CA GLU A 337 -1.11 20.57 13.90
C GLU A 337 -0.67 20.14 12.50
N LYS A 338 0.56 19.59 12.41
CA LYS A 338 1.11 19.05 11.18
C LYS A 338 0.98 17.54 11.19
N ILE A 339 0.40 17.00 10.14
CA ILE A 339 0.18 15.57 9.95
C ILE A 339 1.27 15.04 9.01
N PRO A 340 1.85 13.85 9.27
CA PRO A 340 2.76 13.21 8.31
C PRO A 340 2.10 13.06 6.95
N LEU A 341 2.88 13.09 5.88
CA LEU A 341 2.39 12.99 4.51
C LEU A 341 3.27 11.98 3.76
N ASP A 342 2.97 10.71 3.96
CA ASP A 342 3.75 9.60 3.42
C ASP A 342 3.00 8.93 2.27
N ILE A 343 3.69 8.65 1.17
CA ILE A 343 3.13 7.94 0.02
C ILE A 343 3.74 6.54 -0.10
N CYS A 344 2.89 5.55 -0.29
CA CYS A 344 3.30 4.15 -0.38
C CYS A 344 2.72 3.48 -1.63
N ILE A 345 3.36 2.39 -2.04
CA ILE A 345 2.88 1.47 -3.07
C ILE A 345 2.54 0.12 -2.44
N CYS A 346 1.46 -0.49 -2.89
CA CYS A 346 1.16 -1.88 -2.60
C CYS A 346 1.95 -2.79 -3.55
N ASN A 347 2.78 -3.69 -3.02
CA ASN A 347 3.57 -4.59 -3.86
C ASN A 347 2.73 -5.70 -4.53
N ASP A 348 1.49 -5.94 -4.08
CA ASP A 348 0.64 -6.99 -4.63
C ASP A 348 -0.24 -6.49 -5.79
N CYS A 349 -0.88 -5.35 -5.64
CA CYS A 349 -1.74 -4.79 -6.70
C CYS A 349 -1.15 -3.54 -7.38
N TYR A 350 -0.01 -3.03 -6.90
CA TYR A 350 0.71 -1.86 -7.38
C TYR A 350 -0.05 -0.54 -7.23
N HIS A 351 -1.04 -0.50 -6.34
CA HIS A 351 -1.76 0.72 -6.05
C HIS A 351 -0.91 1.69 -5.23
N ILE A 352 -0.90 2.96 -5.63
CA ILE A 352 -0.17 4.02 -4.95
C ILE A 352 -1.17 4.85 -4.13
N GLN A 353 -0.86 5.10 -2.85
CA GLN A 353 -1.80 5.69 -1.89
C GLN A 353 -1.08 6.38 -0.74
N LEU A 354 -1.79 7.26 -0.03
CA LEU A 354 -1.29 7.82 1.23
C LEU A 354 -1.33 6.80 2.37
N VAL A 355 -0.36 6.92 3.26
CA VAL A 355 -0.33 6.18 4.54
C VAL A 355 -1.26 6.81 5.56
N GLN A 356 -1.31 8.14 5.64
CA GLN A 356 -2.15 8.86 6.60
C GLN A 356 -3.58 9.02 6.09
N ILE A 357 -4.54 8.75 6.99
CA ILE A 357 -5.97 8.93 6.78
C ILE A 357 -6.43 10.01 7.76
N VAL A 358 -6.97 11.09 7.26
CA VAL A 358 -7.59 12.15 8.07
C VAL A 358 -9.09 11.88 8.18
N ASP A 359 -9.67 12.08 9.36
CA ASP A 359 -11.10 11.91 9.61
C ASP A 359 -11.92 12.73 8.58
N PRO A 360 -12.77 12.09 7.75
CA PRO A 360 -13.56 12.79 6.73
C PRO A 360 -14.46 13.89 7.30
N VAL A 361 -15.01 13.70 8.50
CA VAL A 361 -15.84 14.73 9.15
C VAL A 361 -14.99 15.96 9.48
N TYR A 362 -13.76 15.75 10.00
CA TYR A 362 -12.83 16.86 10.25
C TYR A 362 -12.44 17.59 8.97
N GLN A 363 -12.31 16.87 7.85
CA GLN A 363 -11.80 17.38 6.59
C GLN A 363 -12.86 18.10 5.75
N TYR A 364 -14.12 17.61 5.76
CA TYR A 364 -15.18 18.08 4.82
C TYR A 364 -16.35 18.81 5.47
N SER A 365 -16.46 18.91 6.82
CA SER A 365 -17.57 19.60 7.50
C SER A 365 -17.73 21.07 7.11
N ASN A 366 -16.63 21.75 6.76
CA ASN A 366 -16.59 23.13 6.29
C ASN A 366 -15.78 23.22 5.00
N TYR A 367 -16.24 22.53 3.96
CA TYR A 367 -15.53 22.48 2.69
C TYR A 367 -15.59 23.81 1.95
N ILE A 368 -14.43 24.31 1.54
CA ILE A 368 -14.29 25.66 0.93
C ILE A 368 -14.24 25.61 -0.59
N TYR A 369 -13.92 24.42 -1.16
CA TYR A 369 -13.81 24.26 -2.60
C TYR A 369 -15.20 24.25 -3.26
N VAL A 370 -15.39 25.10 -4.28
CA VAL A 370 -16.61 25.22 -5.06
C VAL A 370 -16.25 25.14 -6.54
N SER A 371 -16.79 24.16 -7.26
CA SER A 371 -16.44 23.86 -8.67
C SER A 371 -16.74 25.02 -9.61
N SER A 372 -17.83 25.76 -9.37
CA SER A 372 -18.26 26.91 -10.20
C SER A 372 -17.39 28.17 -10.09
N THR A 373 -16.37 28.17 -9.23
CA THR A 373 -15.43 29.31 -9.08
C THR A 373 -14.38 29.36 -10.20
N SER A 374 -14.21 28.31 -10.99
CA SER A 374 -13.25 28.24 -12.10
C SER A 374 -13.96 27.99 -13.43
N ASN A 375 -13.84 28.94 -14.37
CA ASN A 375 -14.39 28.77 -15.72
C ASN A 375 -13.83 27.54 -16.45
N THR A 376 -12.51 27.31 -16.31
CA THR A 376 -11.87 26.13 -16.89
C THR A 376 -12.47 24.83 -16.33
N MET A 377 -12.84 24.80 -15.04
CA MET A 377 -13.49 23.63 -14.44
C MET A 377 -14.92 23.47 -14.94
N ILE A 378 -15.71 24.56 -15.04
CA ILE A 378 -17.06 24.53 -15.58
C ILE A 378 -17.06 23.98 -17.01
N GLU A 379 -16.18 24.52 -17.88
CA GLU A 379 -16.04 24.05 -19.26
C GLU A 379 -15.65 22.57 -19.32
N HIS A 380 -14.68 22.12 -18.51
CA HIS A 380 -14.27 20.73 -18.44
C HIS A 380 -15.43 19.81 -18.04
N LEU A 381 -16.12 20.11 -16.95
CA LEU A 381 -17.23 19.32 -16.43
C LEU A 381 -18.36 19.20 -17.44
N THR A 382 -18.79 20.30 -17.99
CA THR A 382 -19.93 20.35 -18.96
C THR A 382 -19.61 19.67 -20.29
N GLN A 383 -18.39 19.85 -20.83
CA GLN A 383 -17.93 19.16 -22.04
C GLN A 383 -17.86 17.64 -21.84
N ASN A 384 -17.39 17.19 -20.69
CA ASN A 384 -17.28 15.75 -20.42
C ASN A 384 -18.64 15.10 -20.20
N VAL A 385 -19.54 15.72 -19.46
CA VAL A 385 -20.92 15.23 -19.31
C VAL A 385 -21.64 15.16 -20.64
N ASN A 386 -21.49 16.17 -21.50
CA ASN A 386 -22.02 16.16 -22.85
C ASN A 386 -21.41 15.02 -23.69
N TYR A 387 -20.10 14.78 -23.56
CA TYR A 387 -19.44 13.66 -24.21
C TYR A 387 -20.03 12.32 -23.71
N PHE A 388 -20.22 12.12 -22.39
CA PHE A 388 -20.74 10.88 -21.85
C PHE A 388 -22.15 10.58 -22.34
N THR A 389 -23.04 11.59 -22.30
CA THR A 389 -24.43 11.44 -22.77
C THR A 389 -24.52 11.15 -24.27
N SER A 390 -23.65 11.76 -25.08
CA SER A 390 -23.57 11.52 -26.51
C SER A 390 -22.96 10.17 -26.85
N TYR A 391 -21.85 9.80 -26.20
CA TYR A 391 -21.16 8.53 -26.42
C TYR A 391 -22.05 7.34 -26.08
N LEU A 392 -22.84 7.43 -25.00
CA LEU A 392 -23.74 6.38 -24.54
C LEU A 392 -25.13 6.45 -25.22
N ASN A 393 -25.36 7.38 -26.10
CA ASN A 393 -26.68 7.65 -26.77
C ASN A 393 -27.82 7.71 -25.75
N LEU A 394 -27.63 8.46 -24.65
CA LEU A 394 -28.63 8.55 -23.59
C LEU A 394 -29.88 9.33 -24.05
N SER A 395 -31.05 8.77 -23.72
CA SER A 395 -32.32 9.47 -23.86
C SER A 395 -32.50 10.51 -22.74
N LYS A 396 -33.38 11.49 -22.97
CA LYS A 396 -33.66 12.52 -21.96
C LYS A 396 -34.35 12.02 -20.69
N ASN A 397 -34.86 10.79 -20.74
CA ASN A 397 -35.53 10.13 -19.62
C ASN A 397 -34.66 9.05 -18.93
N ASP A 398 -33.43 8.82 -19.41
CA ASP A 398 -32.52 7.92 -18.75
C ASP A 398 -32.07 8.47 -17.39
N ASN A 399 -31.91 7.60 -16.42
CA ASN A 399 -31.48 7.95 -15.08
C ASN A 399 -29.97 8.21 -15.05
N ILE A 400 -29.56 9.34 -14.51
CA ILE A 400 -28.17 9.79 -14.43
C ILE A 400 -27.84 10.15 -12.98
N LEU A 401 -26.73 9.63 -12.44
CA LEU A 401 -26.28 9.88 -11.09
C LEU A 401 -24.86 10.47 -11.08
N GLU A 402 -24.69 11.59 -10.38
CA GLU A 402 -23.38 12.20 -10.09
C GLU A 402 -22.95 11.91 -8.65
N ILE A 403 -21.75 11.33 -8.47
CA ILE A 403 -21.11 11.13 -7.16
C ILE A 403 -20.17 12.31 -6.91
N GLY A 404 -20.32 13.00 -5.77
CA GLY A 404 -19.55 14.21 -5.45
C GLY A 404 -19.99 15.42 -6.25
N ALA A 405 -21.30 15.66 -6.29
CA ALA A 405 -21.93 16.68 -7.13
C ALA A 405 -21.55 18.15 -6.78
N ASN A 406 -20.91 18.37 -5.62
CA ASN A 406 -20.47 19.66 -5.13
C ASN A 406 -21.61 20.72 -5.21
N ASP A 407 -21.43 21.80 -5.93
CA ASP A 407 -22.45 22.86 -6.14
C ASP A 407 -23.36 22.63 -7.35
N GLY A 408 -23.29 21.45 -7.99
CA GLY A 408 -24.22 20.95 -8.99
C GLY A 408 -24.05 21.51 -10.41
N VAL A 409 -22.84 21.87 -10.81
CA VAL A 409 -22.55 22.38 -12.18
C VAL A 409 -23.05 21.42 -13.25
N CYS A 410 -22.74 20.12 -13.16
CA CYS A 410 -23.18 19.11 -14.14
C CYS A 410 -24.68 18.85 -14.05
N ILE A 411 -25.24 18.77 -12.85
CA ILE A 411 -26.67 18.56 -12.61
C ILE A 411 -27.46 19.68 -13.29
N LYS A 412 -27.08 20.94 -13.06
CA LYS A 412 -27.70 22.11 -13.67
C LYS A 412 -27.60 22.04 -15.18
N TYR A 413 -26.42 21.78 -15.72
CA TYR A 413 -26.19 21.65 -17.15
C TYR A 413 -27.09 20.59 -17.81
N LEU A 414 -27.17 19.37 -17.19
CA LEU A 414 -28.02 18.30 -17.70
C LEU A 414 -29.52 18.68 -17.72
N LEU A 415 -30.02 19.28 -16.62
CA LEU A 415 -31.40 19.73 -16.51
C LEU A 415 -31.72 20.79 -17.56
N GLU A 416 -30.85 21.79 -17.78
CA GLU A 416 -30.98 22.84 -18.81
C GLU A 416 -30.96 22.26 -20.24
N ASN A 417 -30.28 21.10 -20.43
CA ASN A 417 -30.28 20.37 -21.71
C ASN A 417 -31.39 19.32 -21.81
N GLY A 418 -32.40 19.35 -20.93
CA GLY A 418 -33.63 18.57 -21.00
C GLY A 418 -33.54 17.12 -20.52
N TYR A 419 -32.49 16.72 -19.74
CA TYR A 419 -32.44 15.44 -19.03
C TYR A 419 -33.29 15.54 -17.77
N ASN A 420 -34.30 14.66 -17.63
CA ASN A 420 -35.34 14.80 -16.60
C ASN A 420 -34.99 14.06 -15.30
N ASN A 421 -34.23 12.96 -15.40
CA ASN A 421 -33.98 12.06 -14.29
C ASN A 421 -32.50 12.15 -13.86
N VAL A 422 -32.11 13.32 -13.40
CA VAL A 422 -30.73 13.57 -12.92
C VAL A 422 -30.71 13.75 -11.41
N VAL A 423 -29.77 13.15 -10.72
CA VAL A 423 -29.58 13.30 -9.27
C VAL A 423 -28.10 13.32 -8.93
N GLY A 424 -27.75 14.09 -7.91
CA GLY A 424 -26.41 14.11 -7.33
C GLY A 424 -26.38 13.60 -5.89
N VAL A 425 -25.20 13.21 -5.41
CA VAL A 425 -24.91 12.95 -4.00
C VAL A 425 -23.65 13.70 -3.59
N ASP A 426 -23.71 14.46 -2.49
CA ASP A 426 -22.56 15.19 -1.95
C ASP A 426 -22.74 15.51 -0.47
N PRO A 427 -21.75 15.25 0.42
CA PRO A 427 -21.90 15.49 1.86
C PRO A 427 -21.77 16.95 2.30
N ALA A 428 -21.32 17.86 1.43
CA ALA A 428 -21.04 19.27 1.77
C ALA A 428 -22.32 20.10 1.96
N SER A 429 -22.96 19.99 3.12
CA SER A 429 -24.23 20.67 3.44
C SER A 429 -24.17 22.19 3.34
N ASN A 430 -23.00 22.81 3.53
CA ASN A 430 -22.79 24.24 3.40
C ASN A 430 -22.83 24.74 1.95
N ILE A 431 -22.64 23.85 0.96
CA ILE A 431 -22.64 24.14 -0.47
C ILE A 431 -24.02 23.80 -1.06
N ASN A 432 -24.55 22.61 -0.79
CA ASN A 432 -25.76 22.05 -1.40
C ASN A 432 -27.04 22.85 -1.13
N LYS A 433 -27.13 23.52 0.02
CA LYS A 433 -28.31 24.34 0.38
C LYS A 433 -28.50 25.59 -0.46
N ARG A 434 -27.54 25.94 -1.33
CA ARG A 434 -27.56 27.22 -2.07
C ARG A 434 -28.35 27.17 -3.38
N HIS A 435 -28.62 26.00 -3.97
CA HIS A 435 -28.99 25.92 -5.40
C HIS A 435 -30.32 25.23 -5.72
N ASN A 436 -31.08 24.70 -4.79
CA ASN A 436 -32.36 23.99 -5.03
C ASN A 436 -32.31 22.93 -6.16
N LEU A 437 -31.13 22.25 -6.30
CA LEU A 437 -30.90 21.19 -7.27
C LEU A 437 -31.18 19.80 -6.64
N PRO A 438 -31.49 18.76 -7.44
CA PRO A 438 -31.74 17.41 -6.94
C PRO A 438 -30.45 16.74 -6.46
N ILE A 439 -29.87 17.23 -5.36
CA ILE A 439 -28.66 16.71 -4.73
C ILE A 439 -29.03 16.18 -3.34
N VAL A 440 -28.73 14.89 -3.11
CA VAL A 440 -28.87 14.24 -1.81
C VAL A 440 -27.63 14.61 -0.97
N CYS A 441 -27.87 15.27 0.16
CA CYS A 441 -26.81 15.69 1.09
C CYS A 441 -26.40 14.51 1.98
N ASP A 442 -25.56 13.61 1.47
CA ASP A 442 -25.07 12.44 2.18
C ASP A 442 -23.76 11.94 1.56
N PHE A 443 -23.06 11.04 2.26
CA PHE A 443 -21.95 10.29 1.68
C PHE A 443 -22.47 9.22 0.71
N PHE A 444 -21.73 8.95 -0.37
CA PHE A 444 -22.06 7.88 -1.28
C PHE A 444 -21.57 6.52 -0.76
N GLY A 445 -22.47 5.55 -0.59
CA GLY A 445 -22.15 4.21 -0.09
C GLY A 445 -23.38 3.30 -0.03
N SER A 446 -23.23 2.08 0.48
CA SER A 446 -24.27 1.04 0.46
C SER A 446 -25.56 1.41 1.20
N HIS A 447 -25.51 2.31 2.16
CA HIS A 447 -26.67 2.78 2.93
C HIS A 447 -27.71 3.55 2.09
N ILE A 448 -27.32 4.09 0.91
CA ILE A 448 -28.25 4.83 0.03
C ILE A 448 -28.85 3.96 -1.08
N ILE A 449 -28.47 2.69 -1.20
CA ILE A 449 -28.91 1.80 -2.29
C ILE A 449 -30.43 1.69 -2.34
N GLU A 450 -31.09 1.42 -1.21
CA GLU A 450 -32.54 1.26 -1.15
C GLU A 450 -33.28 2.55 -1.54
N LEU A 451 -32.76 3.71 -1.09
CA LEU A 451 -33.33 5.02 -1.43
C LEU A 451 -33.35 5.22 -2.96
N PHE A 452 -32.25 4.89 -3.64
CA PHE A 452 -32.15 5.09 -5.08
C PHE A 452 -32.87 4.00 -5.89
N LYS A 453 -32.80 2.72 -5.47
CA LYS A 453 -33.54 1.63 -6.13
C LYS A 453 -35.06 1.87 -6.11
N ASN A 454 -35.59 2.34 -4.99
CA ASN A 454 -37.03 2.62 -4.86
C ASN A 454 -37.49 3.78 -5.78
N LYS A 455 -36.64 4.76 -6.07
CA LYS A 455 -37.00 5.92 -6.88
C LYS A 455 -36.63 5.78 -8.36
N TYR A 456 -35.46 5.22 -8.65
CA TYR A 456 -34.86 5.21 -10.00
C TYR A 456 -34.70 3.81 -10.58
N ASN A 457 -34.84 2.74 -9.79
CA ASN A 457 -34.55 1.35 -10.13
C ASN A 457 -33.07 1.11 -10.46
N SER A 458 -32.56 1.67 -11.58
CA SER A 458 -31.17 1.61 -12.01
C SER A 458 -30.76 2.88 -12.77
N PHE A 459 -29.44 3.07 -12.97
CA PHE A 459 -28.88 4.22 -13.69
C PHE A 459 -28.14 3.78 -14.97
N LYS A 460 -28.41 4.47 -16.08
CA LYS A 460 -27.68 4.27 -17.35
C LYS A 460 -26.28 4.90 -17.32
N LEU A 461 -26.13 5.99 -16.58
CA LEU A 461 -24.87 6.66 -16.36
C LEU A 461 -24.72 6.99 -14.87
N ILE A 462 -23.63 6.51 -14.28
CA ILE A 462 -23.11 6.98 -13.00
C ILE A 462 -21.75 7.61 -13.29
N TYR A 463 -21.45 8.79 -12.76
CA TYR A 463 -20.13 9.38 -12.94
C TYR A 463 -19.64 10.10 -11.68
N ALA A 464 -18.32 10.23 -11.60
CA ALA A 464 -17.61 10.83 -10.49
C ALA A 464 -16.41 11.63 -11.00
N PHE A 465 -16.38 12.93 -10.73
CA PHE A 465 -15.25 13.79 -11.07
C PHE A 465 -14.40 14.07 -9.82
N HIS A 466 -13.18 13.58 -9.79
CA HIS A 466 -12.15 13.80 -8.77
C HIS A 466 -12.54 13.47 -7.32
N CYS A 467 -13.74 12.97 -7.02
CA CYS A 467 -14.18 12.67 -5.67
C CYS A 467 -13.76 11.28 -5.18
N CYS A 468 -13.62 10.28 -6.07
CA CYS A 468 -13.26 8.90 -5.67
C CYS A 468 -11.86 8.80 -5.04
N ALA A 469 -10.95 9.70 -5.36
CA ALA A 469 -9.63 9.80 -4.73
C ALA A 469 -9.69 10.30 -3.27
N HIS A 470 -10.84 10.79 -2.82
CA HIS A 470 -11.09 11.34 -1.49
C HIS A 470 -11.87 10.39 -0.57
N ILE A 471 -12.55 9.38 -1.15
CA ILE A 471 -13.46 8.49 -0.39
C ILE A 471 -12.65 7.34 0.22
N GLU A 472 -12.66 7.23 1.55
CA GLU A 472 -11.89 6.21 2.28
C GLU A 472 -12.31 4.79 1.89
N ASN A 473 -13.59 4.48 1.85
CA ASN A 473 -14.10 3.15 1.53
C ASN A 473 -14.47 3.02 0.06
N ILE A 474 -13.46 2.97 -0.83
CA ILE A 474 -13.67 2.82 -2.26
C ILE A 474 -14.32 1.47 -2.63
N GLN A 475 -14.15 0.43 -1.82
CA GLN A 475 -14.80 -0.86 -2.04
C GLN A 475 -16.31 -0.75 -1.91
N ASP A 476 -16.80 0.01 -0.93
CA ASP A 476 -18.23 0.28 -0.76
C ASP A 476 -18.81 1.11 -1.91
N VAL A 477 -18.02 2.06 -2.44
CA VAL A 477 -18.40 2.83 -3.65
C VAL A 477 -18.61 1.89 -4.84
N PHE A 478 -17.64 1.01 -5.15
CA PHE A 478 -17.74 0.10 -6.30
C PHE A 478 -18.89 -0.91 -6.15
N LYS A 479 -19.11 -1.42 -4.93
CA LYS A 479 -20.26 -2.26 -4.61
C LYS A 479 -21.58 -1.52 -4.83
N THR A 480 -21.68 -0.28 -4.33
CA THR A 480 -22.88 0.56 -4.49
C THR A 480 -23.14 0.89 -5.96
N VAL A 481 -22.10 1.22 -6.71
CA VAL A 481 -22.17 1.43 -8.16
C VAL A 481 -22.68 0.16 -8.86
N TYR A 482 -22.12 -1.01 -8.57
CA TYR A 482 -22.56 -2.27 -9.15
C TYR A 482 -24.06 -2.53 -8.92
N GLU A 483 -24.54 -2.26 -7.71
CA GLU A 483 -25.95 -2.45 -7.35
C GLU A 483 -26.90 -1.46 -8.01
N LEU A 484 -26.45 -0.22 -8.27
CA LEU A 484 -27.28 0.85 -8.84
C LEU A 484 -27.17 0.95 -10.36
N LEU A 485 -26.11 0.41 -10.97
CA LEU A 485 -25.88 0.50 -12.41
C LEU A 485 -26.84 -0.41 -13.17
N ASP A 486 -27.38 0.06 -14.28
CA ASP A 486 -28.13 -0.76 -15.23
C ASP A 486 -27.23 -1.82 -15.88
N ASP A 487 -27.78 -2.94 -16.37
CA ASP A 487 -27.01 -4.03 -16.99
C ASP A 487 -26.15 -3.55 -18.18
N ASN A 488 -26.66 -2.56 -18.94
CA ASN A 488 -25.95 -1.92 -20.03
C ASN A 488 -25.50 -0.49 -19.65
N GLY A 489 -25.48 -0.17 -18.37
CA GLY A 489 -25.04 1.11 -17.86
C GLY A 489 -23.52 1.26 -17.82
N THR A 490 -23.09 2.51 -17.71
CA THR A 490 -21.66 2.84 -17.58
C THR A 490 -21.40 3.66 -16.32
N PHE A 491 -20.38 3.27 -15.58
CA PHE A 491 -19.78 4.08 -14.54
C PHE A 491 -18.51 4.76 -15.07
N VAL A 492 -18.43 6.08 -14.97
CA VAL A 492 -17.24 6.86 -15.37
C VAL A 492 -16.59 7.47 -14.13
N MET A 493 -15.34 7.13 -13.88
CA MET A 493 -14.55 7.68 -12.78
C MET A 493 -13.39 8.50 -13.32
N GLU A 494 -13.39 9.82 -13.08
CA GLU A 494 -12.26 10.69 -13.37
C GLU A 494 -11.45 10.95 -12.09
N VAL A 495 -10.13 10.74 -12.18
CA VAL A 495 -9.18 10.90 -11.07
C VAL A 495 -7.81 11.38 -11.58
N GLY A 496 -6.97 11.87 -10.68
CA GLY A 496 -5.58 12.19 -10.99
C GLY A 496 -4.84 10.95 -11.48
N TYR A 497 -4.04 11.10 -12.53
CA TYR A 497 -3.29 10.00 -13.14
C TYR A 497 -1.83 10.02 -12.68
N PHE A 498 -1.39 8.96 -11.99
CA PHE A 498 -0.03 8.92 -11.43
C PHE A 498 1.07 8.97 -12.50
N TYR A 499 0.81 8.47 -13.71
CA TYR A 499 1.74 8.61 -14.83
C TYR A 499 2.06 10.09 -15.13
N GLU A 500 1.03 10.95 -15.18
CA GLU A 500 1.21 12.38 -15.43
C GLU A 500 1.85 13.10 -14.22
N ILE A 501 1.52 12.67 -13.00
CA ILE A 501 2.19 13.16 -11.78
C ILE A 501 3.69 12.88 -11.83
N TYR A 502 4.09 11.67 -12.20
CA TYR A 502 5.48 11.26 -12.37
C TYR A 502 6.17 12.06 -13.48
N LYS A 503 5.55 12.11 -14.68
CA LYS A 503 6.09 12.76 -15.87
C LYS A 503 6.31 14.27 -15.68
N ASN A 504 5.35 14.94 -15.06
CA ASN A 504 5.37 16.38 -14.81
C ASN A 504 6.03 16.75 -13.48
N ASN A 505 6.51 15.77 -12.71
CA ASN A 505 7.09 15.96 -11.39
C ASN A 505 6.15 16.71 -10.42
N SER A 506 4.82 16.58 -10.60
CA SER A 506 3.80 17.35 -9.90
C SER A 506 3.42 16.74 -8.55
N PHE A 507 4.43 16.58 -7.68
CA PHE A 507 4.30 16.00 -6.34
C PHE A 507 3.36 16.78 -5.41
N ASP A 508 3.13 18.05 -5.67
CA ASP A 508 2.27 18.94 -4.89
C ASP A 508 0.79 18.55 -4.94
N THR A 509 0.42 17.65 -5.86
CA THR A 509 -0.88 16.97 -5.85
C THR A 509 -1.03 15.99 -4.71
N ILE A 510 0.07 15.69 -3.98
CA ILE A 510 0.08 14.82 -2.81
C ILE A 510 -0.26 15.66 -1.58
N TYR A 511 -1.48 15.51 -1.07
CA TYR A 511 -1.97 16.13 0.17
C TYR A 511 -3.09 15.27 0.77
N HIS A 512 -3.45 15.51 2.02
CA HIS A 512 -4.27 14.59 2.82
C HIS A 512 -5.66 14.30 2.27
N GLU A 513 -6.20 15.15 1.40
CA GLU A 513 -7.49 14.91 0.74
C GLU A 513 -7.37 13.93 -0.43
N HIS A 514 -6.20 13.87 -1.09
CA HIS A 514 -5.92 12.93 -2.17
C HIS A 514 -5.30 11.65 -1.61
N ILE A 515 -6.13 10.71 -1.19
CA ILE A 515 -5.64 9.48 -0.57
C ILE A 515 -5.23 8.40 -1.57
N ASP A 516 -5.49 8.61 -2.87
CA ASP A 516 -5.19 7.69 -3.98
C ASP A 516 -4.46 8.36 -5.15
N TYR A 517 -3.59 7.56 -5.78
CA TYR A 517 -2.87 7.91 -7.00
C TYR A 517 -3.00 6.75 -7.98
N HIS A 518 -4.01 6.85 -8.88
CA HIS A 518 -4.44 5.74 -9.68
C HIS A 518 -3.52 5.44 -10.86
N THR A 519 -3.38 4.13 -11.14
CA THR A 519 -2.81 3.58 -12.37
C THR A 519 -3.81 2.64 -13.01
N CYS A 520 -3.72 2.44 -14.32
CA CYS A 520 -4.66 1.60 -15.06
C CYS A 520 -4.68 0.17 -14.54
N LYS A 521 -3.50 -0.45 -14.31
CA LYS A 521 -3.43 -1.85 -13.90
C LYS A 521 -4.01 -2.11 -12.52
N ALA A 522 -3.79 -1.20 -11.57
CA ALA A 522 -4.33 -1.35 -10.21
C ALA A 522 -5.86 -1.26 -10.22
N ILE A 523 -6.41 -0.26 -10.91
CA ILE A 523 -7.85 -0.03 -10.96
C ILE A 523 -8.58 -1.10 -11.80
N GLN A 524 -7.97 -1.60 -12.89
CA GLN A 524 -8.52 -2.68 -13.70
C GLN A 524 -8.74 -3.96 -12.86
N ARG A 525 -7.72 -4.37 -12.08
CA ARG A 525 -7.81 -5.52 -11.18
C ARG A 525 -8.86 -5.32 -10.09
N PHE A 526 -8.89 -4.13 -9.53
CA PHE A 526 -9.85 -3.78 -8.48
C PHE A 526 -11.29 -3.80 -9.00
N ALA A 527 -11.56 -3.21 -10.15
CA ALA A 527 -12.87 -3.20 -10.77
C ALA A 527 -13.35 -4.62 -11.09
N PHE A 528 -12.47 -5.45 -11.67
CA PHE A 528 -12.79 -6.85 -11.99
C PHE A 528 -13.15 -7.66 -10.74
N LYS A 529 -12.42 -7.47 -9.63
CA LYS A 529 -12.74 -8.08 -8.32
C LYS A 529 -14.16 -7.68 -7.81
N ASN A 530 -14.62 -6.48 -8.19
CA ASN A 530 -15.93 -5.95 -7.85
C ASN A 530 -16.99 -6.13 -8.95
N ASN A 531 -16.80 -7.10 -9.87
CA ASN A 531 -17.70 -7.45 -10.97
C ASN A 531 -17.97 -6.28 -11.94
N LEU A 532 -17.01 -5.37 -12.10
CA LEU A 532 -17.05 -4.29 -13.07
C LEU A 532 -15.90 -4.45 -14.06
N LEU A 533 -16.21 -4.43 -15.37
CA LEU A 533 -15.22 -4.51 -16.43
C LEU A 533 -14.78 -3.10 -16.85
N LEU A 534 -13.49 -2.81 -16.78
CA LEU A 534 -12.90 -1.62 -17.38
C LEU A 534 -12.81 -1.82 -18.89
N TYR A 535 -13.63 -1.08 -19.65
CA TYR A 535 -13.73 -1.30 -21.10
C TYR A 535 -13.20 -0.14 -21.95
N LYS A 536 -13.05 1.08 -21.36
CA LYS A 536 -12.56 2.27 -22.07
C LYS A 536 -11.80 3.20 -21.13
N ILE A 537 -10.82 3.91 -21.68
CA ILE A 537 -10.03 4.94 -20.99
C ILE A 537 -9.98 6.22 -21.85
N ARG A 538 -10.04 7.38 -21.21
CA ARG A 538 -9.70 8.67 -21.76
C ARG A 538 -8.77 9.43 -20.83
N GLU A 539 -7.74 10.03 -21.37
CA GLU A 539 -6.87 10.95 -20.63
C GLU A 539 -7.37 12.39 -20.84
N THR A 540 -7.25 13.21 -19.80
CA THR A 540 -7.62 14.63 -19.83
C THR A 540 -6.50 15.48 -19.23
N ASN A 541 -6.41 16.75 -19.64
CA ASN A 541 -5.35 17.64 -19.18
C ASN A 541 -5.72 18.41 -17.91
N ILE A 542 -6.92 18.17 -17.36
CA ILE A 542 -7.38 18.90 -16.17
C ILE A 542 -6.52 18.57 -14.95
N GLN A 543 -6.33 19.54 -14.07
CA GLN A 543 -5.59 19.43 -12.80
C GLN A 543 -4.14 18.93 -12.91
N GLY A 544 -3.53 19.04 -14.09
CA GLY A 544 -2.15 18.59 -14.35
C GLY A 544 -2.04 17.20 -14.93
N GLY A 545 -3.16 16.62 -15.40
CA GLY A 545 -3.27 15.32 -16.04
C GLY A 545 -4.13 14.35 -15.22
N SER A 546 -5.28 14.01 -15.80
CA SER A 546 -6.28 13.13 -15.21
C SER A 546 -6.64 12.00 -16.17
N ILE A 547 -7.26 10.96 -15.65
CA ILE A 547 -7.68 9.78 -16.40
C ILE A 547 -9.14 9.46 -16.07
N GLN A 548 -9.90 9.15 -17.11
CA GLN A 548 -11.28 8.69 -17.02
C GLN A 548 -11.34 7.20 -17.30
N PHE A 549 -11.80 6.43 -16.34
CA PHE A 549 -12.03 5.00 -16.43
C PHE A 549 -13.52 4.74 -16.65
N PHE A 550 -13.87 3.99 -17.70
CA PHE A 550 -15.23 3.60 -18.04
C PHE A 550 -15.46 2.15 -17.69
N PHE A 551 -16.37 1.90 -16.78
CA PHE A 551 -16.70 0.56 -16.29
C PHE A 551 -18.11 0.16 -16.68
N SER A 552 -18.32 -1.14 -16.91
CA SER A 552 -19.65 -1.73 -17.11
C SER A 552 -19.79 -2.98 -16.24
N ARG A 553 -21.02 -3.29 -15.82
CA ARG A 553 -21.33 -4.60 -15.20
C ARG A 553 -21.55 -5.70 -16.26
N ASN A 554 -21.72 -5.32 -17.52
CA ASN A 554 -21.75 -6.27 -18.64
C ASN A 554 -20.33 -6.75 -18.96
N MET A 555 -20.02 -7.98 -18.52
CA MET A 555 -18.71 -8.59 -18.73
C MET A 555 -18.42 -9.01 -20.17
N LEU A 556 -19.40 -8.88 -21.06
CA LEU A 556 -19.31 -9.22 -22.50
C LEU A 556 -19.13 -8.00 -23.41
N ILE A 557 -19.05 -6.79 -22.84
CA ILE A 557 -18.80 -5.57 -23.62
C ILE A 557 -17.38 -5.61 -24.22
N ASP A 558 -17.23 -5.15 -25.46
CA ASP A 558 -15.93 -5.07 -26.11
C ASP A 558 -15.01 -4.07 -25.39
N VAL A 559 -13.80 -4.53 -25.07
CA VAL A 559 -12.77 -3.68 -24.45
C VAL A 559 -12.05 -2.89 -25.54
N GLU A 560 -12.10 -1.57 -25.47
CA GLU A 560 -11.42 -0.69 -26.42
C GLU A 560 -9.88 -0.76 -26.30
N ASN A 561 -9.21 -0.51 -27.43
CA ASN A 561 -7.74 -0.43 -27.47
C ASN A 561 -7.15 0.61 -26.51
N SER A 562 -7.94 1.61 -26.09
CA SER A 562 -7.53 2.62 -25.12
C SER A 562 -7.04 2.01 -23.80
N VAL A 563 -7.64 0.90 -23.34
CA VAL A 563 -7.22 0.19 -22.13
C VAL A 563 -5.85 -0.47 -22.32
N MET A 564 -5.67 -1.20 -23.43
CA MET A 564 -4.40 -1.88 -23.72
C MET A 564 -3.27 -0.88 -23.95
N ASN A 565 -3.53 0.21 -24.70
CA ASN A 565 -2.55 1.25 -24.94
C ASN A 565 -2.07 1.92 -23.65
N THR A 566 -2.98 2.15 -22.71
CA THR A 566 -2.64 2.73 -21.41
C THR A 566 -1.80 1.76 -20.56
N LEU A 567 -2.14 0.46 -20.56
CA LEU A 567 -1.35 -0.56 -19.88
C LEU A 567 0.08 -0.68 -20.44
N ILE A 568 0.22 -0.65 -21.76
CA ILE A 568 1.54 -0.67 -22.45
C ILE A 568 2.33 0.58 -22.05
N LYS A 569 1.73 1.77 -22.11
CA LYS A 569 2.34 3.04 -21.71
C LYS A 569 2.88 3.02 -20.27
N GLU A 570 2.14 2.45 -19.32
CA GLU A 570 2.59 2.28 -17.94
C GLU A 570 3.73 1.27 -17.80
N GLU A 571 3.71 0.19 -18.60
CA GLU A 571 4.72 -0.87 -18.56
C GLU A 571 6.04 -0.41 -19.19
N GLU A 572 6.00 0.32 -20.31
CA GLU A 572 7.20 0.83 -21.02
C GLU A 572 8.09 1.68 -20.10
N ILE A 573 7.52 2.49 -19.23
CA ILE A 573 8.28 3.27 -18.25
C ILE A 573 8.49 2.54 -16.93
N GLN A 574 7.99 1.31 -16.79
CA GLN A 574 8.03 0.55 -15.54
C GLN A 574 7.48 1.35 -14.33
N LEU A 575 6.35 2.06 -14.53
CA LEU A 575 5.77 3.02 -13.58
C LEU A 575 5.63 2.47 -12.15
N ARG A 576 5.61 1.16 -11.99
CA ARG A 576 5.42 0.45 -10.72
C ARG A 576 6.72 -0.01 -10.07
N SER A 577 7.87 0.20 -10.73
CA SER A 577 9.16 -0.20 -10.19
C SER A 577 9.62 0.77 -9.10
N LEU A 578 10.30 0.24 -8.09
CA LEU A 578 10.89 1.06 -7.03
C LEU A 578 11.93 2.04 -7.58
N ASP A 579 12.60 1.71 -8.67
CA ASP A 579 13.59 2.59 -9.32
C ASP A 579 12.93 3.86 -9.86
N ILE A 580 11.78 3.73 -10.52
CA ILE A 580 11.01 4.87 -11.03
C ILE A 580 10.45 5.72 -9.88
N LEU A 581 9.93 5.08 -8.84
CA LEU A 581 9.43 5.79 -7.66
C LEU A 581 10.56 6.52 -6.91
N ASN A 582 11.74 5.91 -6.80
CA ASN A 582 12.93 6.56 -6.25
C ASN A 582 13.42 7.71 -7.14
N LYS A 583 13.38 7.56 -8.46
CA LYS A 583 13.72 8.63 -9.41
C LYS A 583 12.78 9.82 -9.26
N PHE A 584 11.47 9.57 -9.11
CA PHE A 584 10.49 10.62 -8.80
C PHE A 584 10.86 11.37 -7.54
N LYS A 585 11.12 10.66 -6.42
CA LYS A 585 11.55 11.24 -5.15
C LYS A 585 12.81 12.11 -5.32
N ILE A 586 13.84 11.60 -6.00
CA ILE A 586 15.10 12.34 -6.23
C ILE A 586 14.84 13.61 -7.03
N ASN A 587 14.01 13.56 -8.08
CA ASN A 587 13.67 14.73 -8.89
C ASN A 587 12.95 15.80 -8.08
N VAL A 588 11.98 15.43 -7.24
CA VAL A 588 11.27 16.34 -6.33
C VAL A 588 12.25 17.04 -5.37
N LEU A 589 13.15 16.26 -4.73
CA LEU A 589 14.12 16.81 -3.78
C LEU A 589 15.11 17.75 -4.47
N ARG A 590 15.53 17.45 -5.70
CA ARG A 590 16.42 18.32 -6.50
C ARG A 590 15.71 19.63 -6.84
N CYS A 591 14.50 19.57 -7.38
CA CYS A 591 13.69 20.74 -7.70
C CYS A 591 13.51 21.65 -6.47
N GLY A 592 13.26 21.05 -5.30
CA GLY A 592 13.15 21.81 -4.05
C GLY A 592 14.40 22.57 -3.66
N LYS A 593 15.58 21.97 -3.84
CA LYS A 593 16.87 22.65 -3.60
C LYS A 593 17.04 23.82 -4.56
N ASP A 594 16.74 23.63 -5.84
CA ASP A 594 16.94 24.64 -6.87
C ASP A 594 15.99 25.84 -6.66
N ILE A 595 14.71 25.59 -6.35
CA ILE A 595 13.73 26.66 -6.04
C ILE A 595 14.11 27.39 -4.76
N ASN A 596 14.48 26.66 -3.69
CA ASN A 596 14.86 27.27 -2.44
C ASN A 596 16.08 28.19 -2.62
N TYR A 597 17.09 27.72 -3.35
CA TYR A 597 18.27 28.53 -3.69
C TYR A 597 17.90 29.76 -4.51
N LEU A 598 17.08 29.62 -5.55
CA LEU A 598 16.63 30.72 -6.39
C LEU A 598 15.90 31.80 -5.59
N LEU A 599 14.90 31.44 -4.80
CA LEU A 599 14.08 32.40 -4.06
C LEU A 599 14.90 33.11 -2.97
N ASN A 600 15.74 32.38 -2.23
CA ASN A 600 16.63 33.00 -1.23
C ASN A 600 17.63 33.95 -1.90
N SER A 601 18.20 33.62 -3.04
CA SER A 601 19.09 34.51 -3.80
C SER A 601 18.36 35.78 -4.23
N LEU A 602 17.15 35.70 -4.77
CA LEU A 602 16.36 36.85 -5.17
C LEU A 602 16.09 37.79 -3.97
N VAL A 603 15.67 37.24 -2.84
CA VAL A 603 15.41 38.01 -1.61
C VAL A 603 16.71 38.67 -1.10
N SER A 604 17.85 37.97 -1.15
CA SER A 604 19.15 38.54 -0.75
C SER A 604 19.58 39.72 -1.63
N TYR A 605 19.11 39.79 -2.88
CA TYR A 605 19.27 40.94 -3.78
C TYR A 605 18.17 42.00 -3.62
N GLY A 606 17.40 41.95 -2.54
CA GLY A 606 16.35 42.92 -2.21
C GLY A 606 15.10 42.83 -3.11
N LYS A 607 14.90 41.70 -3.79
CA LYS A 607 13.74 41.46 -4.65
C LYS A 607 12.52 41.05 -3.83
N LYS A 608 11.37 41.65 -4.14
CA LYS A 608 10.06 41.30 -3.56
C LYS A 608 9.40 40.18 -4.35
N ILE A 609 8.98 39.11 -3.66
CA ILE A 609 8.38 37.95 -4.25
C ILE A 609 6.97 37.76 -3.71
N ALA A 610 6.00 37.46 -4.60
CA ALA A 610 4.67 37.01 -4.23
C ALA A 610 4.39 35.61 -4.82
N GLY A 611 3.48 34.87 -4.19
CA GLY A 611 2.90 33.65 -4.79
C GLY A 611 1.64 33.94 -5.58
N TYR A 612 1.28 33.10 -6.54
CA TYR A 612 -0.03 33.11 -7.19
C TYR A 612 -0.70 31.74 -7.12
N GLY A 613 -1.85 31.67 -6.48
CA GLY A 613 -2.68 30.48 -6.27
C GLY A 613 -2.50 29.85 -4.90
N ALA A 614 -3.32 30.24 -3.93
CA ALA A 614 -3.40 29.65 -2.60
C ALA A 614 -4.23 28.36 -2.65
N SER A 615 -3.80 27.39 -3.47
CA SER A 615 -4.46 26.09 -3.63
C SER A 615 -4.02 25.08 -2.57
N ALA A 616 -4.72 23.94 -2.45
CA ALA A 616 -4.26 22.83 -1.62
C ALA A 616 -2.83 22.38 -1.99
N LYS A 617 -2.50 22.36 -3.29
CA LYS A 617 -1.17 22.05 -3.83
C LYS A 617 -0.09 22.98 -3.28
N SER A 618 -0.40 24.27 -3.14
CA SER A 618 0.56 25.26 -2.61
C SER A 618 1.02 24.94 -1.19
N THR A 619 0.16 24.37 -0.35
CA THR A 619 0.53 23.96 1.01
C THR A 619 1.61 22.88 0.97
N THR A 620 1.41 21.81 0.20
CA THR A 620 2.42 20.75 0.03
C THR A 620 3.71 21.30 -0.55
N PHE A 621 3.62 22.11 -1.61
CA PHE A 621 4.79 22.73 -2.27
C PHE A 621 5.65 23.55 -1.30
N LEU A 622 5.02 24.47 -0.57
CA LEU A 622 5.71 25.39 0.34
C LEU A 622 6.37 24.64 1.51
N HIS A 623 5.67 23.65 2.09
CA HIS A 623 6.21 22.86 3.19
C HIS A 623 7.30 21.90 2.73
N GLN A 624 7.08 21.14 1.64
CA GLN A 624 8.05 20.18 1.13
C GLN A 624 9.38 20.81 0.77
N PHE A 625 9.33 22.00 0.21
CA PHE A 625 10.54 22.74 -0.17
C PHE A 625 11.09 23.63 0.95
N LYS A 626 10.49 23.56 2.16
CA LYS A 626 10.89 24.31 3.37
C LYS A 626 11.03 25.81 3.10
N LEU A 627 10.11 26.34 2.30
CA LEU A 627 10.10 27.74 1.95
C LEU A 627 9.60 28.57 3.14
N SER A 628 10.43 29.50 3.60
CA SER A 628 10.06 30.39 4.72
C SER A 628 8.97 31.37 4.29
N ASN A 629 8.04 31.69 5.19
CA ASN A 629 7.08 32.77 4.97
C ASN A 629 7.77 34.16 4.74
N LYS A 630 8.99 34.32 5.17
CA LYS A 630 9.80 35.53 4.94
C LYS A 630 10.21 35.72 3.47
N LEU A 631 10.05 34.70 2.63
CA LEU A 631 10.33 34.79 1.20
C LEU A 631 9.20 35.45 0.42
N PHE A 632 8.03 35.60 1.02
CA PHE A 632 6.83 36.04 0.34
C PHE A 632 6.19 37.23 1.01
N GLU A 633 5.86 38.27 0.25
CA GLU A 633 5.04 39.38 0.74
C GLU A 633 3.59 38.89 0.99
N PHE A 634 3.04 38.15 0.05
CA PHE A 634 1.67 37.55 0.09
C PHE A 634 1.50 36.46 -0.98
N ILE A 635 0.35 35.79 -0.94
CA ILE A 635 -0.12 34.92 -2.03
C ILE A 635 -1.38 35.54 -2.63
N ILE A 636 -1.42 35.69 -3.95
CA ILE A 636 -2.62 36.12 -4.69
C ILE A 636 -3.51 34.89 -4.93
N ASP A 637 -4.83 35.03 -4.72
CA ASP A 637 -5.79 34.00 -5.08
C ASP A 637 -7.05 34.64 -5.65
N ASP A 638 -7.64 34.02 -6.69
CA ASP A 638 -8.87 34.52 -7.32
C ASP A 638 -10.12 34.20 -6.50
N ASN A 639 -10.05 33.27 -5.57
CA ASN A 639 -11.17 32.88 -4.70
C ASN A 639 -11.37 33.89 -3.58
N ILE A 640 -12.45 34.67 -3.66
CA ILE A 640 -12.81 35.73 -2.70
C ILE A 640 -12.96 35.21 -1.25
N PHE A 641 -13.33 33.94 -1.06
CA PHE A 641 -13.49 33.33 0.27
C PHE A 641 -12.17 33.08 0.99
N LYS A 642 -11.03 33.18 0.29
CA LYS A 642 -9.70 33.07 0.88
C LYS A 642 -9.05 34.43 1.19
N HIS A 643 -9.59 35.52 0.67
CA HIS A 643 -9.02 36.85 0.88
C HIS A 643 -9.01 37.21 2.38
N ASN A 644 -7.91 37.81 2.82
CA ASN A 644 -7.62 38.17 4.22
C ASN A 644 -7.46 36.98 5.17
N LEU A 645 -7.39 35.74 4.65
CA LEU A 645 -6.94 34.58 5.39
C LEU A 645 -5.42 34.42 5.26
N TYR A 646 -4.88 33.49 6.03
CA TYR A 646 -3.47 33.10 6.02
C TYR A 646 -3.35 31.64 5.53
N SER A 647 -2.25 31.37 4.79
CA SER A 647 -1.94 30.01 4.31
C SER A 647 -1.72 29.03 5.47
N PRO A 648 -2.10 27.74 5.30
CA PRO A 648 -1.92 26.73 6.34
C PRO A 648 -0.46 26.60 6.79
N GLY A 649 -0.23 26.68 8.09
CA GLY A 649 1.05 26.42 8.76
C GLY A 649 2.16 27.44 8.55
N LEU A 650 2.24 28.09 7.40
CA LEU A 650 3.25 29.13 7.13
C LEU A 650 2.71 30.55 7.35
N HIS A 651 1.38 30.71 7.38
CA HIS A 651 0.72 31.97 7.66
C HIS A 651 1.11 33.11 6.71
N ILE A 652 1.32 32.81 5.42
CA ILE A 652 1.51 33.82 4.39
C ILE A 652 0.15 34.48 4.11
N PRO A 653 0.04 35.83 4.12
CA PRO A 653 -1.23 36.52 3.87
C PRO A 653 -1.77 36.23 2.47
N ILE A 654 -3.09 36.07 2.34
CA ILE A 654 -3.75 35.87 1.03
C ILE A 654 -4.45 37.15 0.63
N LYS A 655 -4.20 37.62 -0.60
CA LYS A 655 -4.69 38.88 -1.14
C LYS A 655 -5.45 38.68 -2.44
N SER A 656 -6.30 39.66 -2.77
CA SER A 656 -6.92 39.73 -4.10
C SER A 656 -5.87 40.15 -5.16
N PHE A 657 -6.18 39.88 -6.43
CA PHE A 657 -5.34 40.27 -7.55
C PHE A 657 -5.08 41.79 -7.62
N ASP A 658 -6.04 42.60 -7.18
CA ASP A 658 -5.97 44.08 -7.19
C ASP A 658 -4.80 44.65 -6.37
N ILE A 659 -4.23 43.85 -5.46
CA ILE A 659 -3.06 44.26 -4.66
C ILE A 659 -1.86 44.69 -5.53
N LEU A 660 -1.74 44.15 -6.73
CA LEU A 660 -0.70 44.50 -7.70
C LEU A 660 -0.79 45.93 -8.24
N ASN A 661 -1.93 46.59 -8.05
CA ASN A 661 -2.08 48.03 -8.42
C ASN A 661 -1.42 48.96 -7.38
N SER A 662 -1.27 48.49 -6.14
CA SER A 662 -0.72 49.29 -5.01
C SER A 662 0.64 48.84 -4.54
N GLU A 663 0.96 47.53 -4.68
CA GLU A 663 2.20 46.93 -4.21
C GLU A 663 3.09 46.54 -5.39
N LYS A 664 4.33 47.06 -5.40
CA LYS A 664 5.33 46.71 -6.40
C LYS A 664 5.96 45.37 -6.05
N ILE A 665 5.79 44.38 -6.92
CA ILE A 665 6.40 43.04 -6.81
C ILE A 665 7.36 42.85 -7.99
N ASP A 666 8.55 42.30 -7.71
CA ASP A 666 9.54 42.01 -8.76
C ASP A 666 9.32 40.63 -9.39
N TYR A 667 8.91 39.65 -8.58
CA TYR A 667 8.71 38.25 -9.02
C TYR A 667 7.40 37.65 -8.49
N ILE A 668 6.70 36.92 -9.34
CA ILE A 668 5.57 36.07 -8.94
C ILE A 668 5.93 34.61 -9.23
N ILE A 669 5.91 33.73 -8.21
CA ILE A 669 5.97 32.30 -8.42
C ILE A 669 4.55 31.71 -8.54
N ILE A 670 4.30 30.98 -9.62
CA ILE A 670 3.01 30.32 -9.85
C ILE A 670 2.92 29.05 -8.99
N LEU A 671 2.09 29.07 -7.97
CA LEU A 671 1.82 27.94 -7.08
C LEU A 671 0.67 27.05 -7.59
N SER A 672 -0.22 27.58 -8.45
CA SER A 672 -1.26 26.85 -9.17
C SER A 672 -0.87 26.64 -10.63
N TRP A 673 0.26 25.97 -10.85
CA TRP A 673 0.92 25.81 -12.14
C TRP A 673 0.06 25.14 -13.23
N ASN A 674 -0.94 24.37 -12.86
CA ASN A 674 -1.92 23.79 -13.79
C ASN A 674 -2.80 24.86 -14.50
N PHE A 675 -2.83 26.10 -14.00
CA PHE A 675 -3.47 27.27 -14.62
C PHE A 675 -2.47 28.28 -15.16
N VAL A 676 -1.23 27.87 -15.42
CA VAL A 676 -0.11 28.74 -15.79
C VAL A 676 -0.45 29.67 -16.96
N ASN A 677 -1.07 29.17 -18.02
CA ASN A 677 -1.40 29.97 -19.21
C ASN A 677 -2.44 31.06 -18.91
N GLU A 678 -3.45 30.76 -18.09
CA GLU A 678 -4.47 31.73 -17.66
C GLU A 678 -3.83 32.81 -16.76
N ILE A 679 -3.00 32.39 -15.82
CA ILE A 679 -2.31 33.28 -14.88
C ILE A 679 -1.34 34.20 -15.63
N ILE A 680 -0.54 33.67 -16.57
CA ILE A 680 0.36 34.49 -17.41
C ILE A 680 -0.41 35.55 -18.16
N LYS A 681 -1.55 35.19 -18.78
CA LYS A 681 -2.41 36.13 -19.52
C LYS A 681 -2.91 37.27 -18.63
N LYS A 682 -3.30 36.97 -17.37
CA LYS A 682 -3.73 37.99 -16.40
C LYS A 682 -2.59 38.91 -15.97
N LEU A 683 -1.36 38.37 -15.86
CA LEU A 683 -0.18 39.09 -15.40
C LEU A 683 0.51 39.90 -16.53
N GLU A 684 0.13 39.71 -17.78
CA GLU A 684 0.80 40.37 -18.94
C GLU A 684 0.93 41.90 -18.82
N PRO A 685 -0.07 42.65 -18.35
CA PRO A 685 0.08 44.10 -18.16
C PRO A 685 1.20 44.51 -17.13
N TYR A 686 1.38 43.65 -16.13
CA TYR A 686 2.41 43.88 -15.09
C TYR A 686 3.79 43.45 -15.56
N ARG A 687 3.92 42.46 -16.42
CA ARG A 687 5.17 42.01 -17.05
C ARG A 687 5.78 43.11 -17.90
N GLN A 688 4.98 43.86 -18.62
CA GLN A 688 5.43 45.03 -19.38
C GLN A 688 6.03 46.13 -18.49
N ASN A 689 5.65 46.13 -17.21
CA ASN A 689 6.17 47.03 -16.18
C ASN A 689 7.32 46.44 -15.35
N GLY A 690 7.91 45.30 -15.79
CA GLY A 690 9.10 44.68 -15.20
C GLY A 690 8.86 43.54 -14.22
N LEU A 691 7.59 43.12 -14.02
CA LEU A 691 7.29 41.91 -13.26
C LEU A 691 7.83 40.68 -14.00
N ARG A 692 8.46 39.74 -13.28
CA ARG A 692 8.89 38.46 -13.80
C ARG A 692 8.12 37.33 -13.17
N ILE A 693 7.87 36.24 -13.94
CA ILE A 693 7.10 35.11 -13.50
C ILE A 693 8.01 33.87 -13.38
N ILE A 694 7.95 33.18 -12.24
CA ILE A 694 8.65 31.93 -11.99
C ILE A 694 7.63 30.79 -12.13
N ILE A 695 7.87 29.89 -13.09
CA ILE A 695 7.09 28.67 -13.30
C ILE A 695 7.91 27.51 -12.71
N PRO A 696 7.43 26.83 -11.65
CA PRO A 696 8.23 25.82 -10.95
C PRO A 696 8.29 24.45 -11.66
N PHE A 697 7.28 24.10 -12.47
CA PHE A 697 7.11 22.77 -13.07
C PHE A 697 6.82 22.85 -14.58
N PRO A 698 7.18 21.76 -15.35
CA PRO A 698 7.99 20.59 -14.96
C PRO A 698 9.47 20.92 -14.72
N GLU A 699 9.91 22.07 -15.19
CA GLU A 699 11.24 22.66 -15.02
C GLU A 699 11.11 24.12 -14.63
N ILE A 700 12.05 24.63 -13.83
CA ILE A 700 12.04 26.02 -13.40
C ILE A 700 12.28 26.92 -14.60
N LYS A 701 11.32 27.81 -14.90
CA LYS A 701 11.42 28.81 -15.96
C LYS A 701 11.13 30.19 -15.38
N ILE A 702 11.89 31.20 -15.82
CA ILE A 702 11.66 32.59 -15.50
C ILE A 702 11.35 33.33 -16.82
N ILE A 703 10.18 33.97 -16.88
CA ILE A 703 9.71 34.69 -18.08
C ILE A 703 9.38 36.14 -17.76
#